data_34db1ff4fff589f3f20797e1753058e2
#
_entry.id   34db1ff4fff589f3f20797e1753058e2
#
_cell.length_a   1.000
_cell.length_b   1.000
_cell.length_c   1.000
_cell.angle_alpha   90.00
_cell.angle_beta   90.00
_cell.angle_gamma   90.00
#
_symmetry.space_group_name_H-M   'P 1'
#
loop_
_entity.id
_entity.type
_entity.pdbx_description
1 polymer ?
#
loop_
_entity_poly.entity_id
_entity_poly.type
_entity_poly.pdbx_seq_one_letter_code
_entity_poly.pdbx_strand_id
1 'polypeptide(L)'
;MTEKFNVTGMTCSACSAHVEKSVKKLDGVKSVNVNLLQNNMHVDFDETAVSVDDIINAVVSGGYGASVAGKKQEKTDNKIDNEISNMKFRLIVSLVCLVPLMYISMGHMWGWPFLSVFHGAENGITFALTQMLLTLPIMYVNRKYYITGFKTLFHGAPNMDSLIAIGSGAAFAYGIIAIYCIGYGLGHGDKEFAHSYMMNLYFESAAMILALITLGKFLESRAKGKTSQAIEKLIDLSPKTAVVIRDGKEVTVSVDDVQIGEIVVVKAGQSVPLDGVIVEGNGAIDESAITGESIAVEKNVGDKVIGATINKSGYFKFKVEKVGEDTALSQIIHLVEEASASKAPIAKLADKVSGIFVPVVISIAVITIIVWLLLGKGVSFALSMGISVLVISCPCALGLATPTAIMVGTGKGAQYGILTKSAESLETAHQVDTVVLDKTGTITEGKPSVTDIAPVGISDKELLQIAASIEYLSEHPLAKAIVEKADGLEFSDVADFEQIVGQGVKGNVDGKKVLAGNYKMMRENNIEVSEDEIFANDGKTSLYFAVDNKFVGIIAVADTIKETSRQAIEDMRNMGLDVIMLTGDNAITANAIKNKLPLSSAVAEVLPSDKEEVVRKLQQSGHKVAMVGDGINDAPALTRADVGIAIGAGTDIAIESADIVLMKSDLQDVVTSIELSHSVIKNIKENLFWAFFYNALGIPIAAGVLYGIAGLKLNPMIAALAMSFSSVFVVSNALRLRFFKPKRNNIKTVKNEKENITMTKTIKINGMMCSHCTGRVGEVLNAIDGVSAEVSLDNGGQAVVTLAKDVSDDVLKKAVVDAGYEVICIE
;
A
#
# COMPACT_ATOMS: atom_id res chain seq x y z
N MET A 1 16.62 -16.22 18.49
CA MET A 1 16.12 -16.93 17.28
C MET A 1 14.70 -16.53 17.02
N THR A 2 14.36 -16.27 15.74
CA THR A 2 12.95 -16.04 15.35
C THR A 2 12.45 -17.26 14.60
N GLU A 3 11.36 -17.86 15.06
CA GLU A 3 10.80 -19.09 14.49
C GLU A 3 9.31 -18.91 14.18
N LYS A 4 8.84 -19.51 13.08
CA LYS A 4 7.46 -19.48 12.65
C LYS A 4 6.74 -20.77 13.04
N PHE A 5 5.57 -20.65 13.67
CA PHE A 5 4.73 -21.78 14.07
C PHE A 5 3.37 -21.69 13.40
N ASN A 6 2.85 -22.82 12.95
CA ASN A 6 1.45 -22.94 12.56
C ASN A 6 0.61 -23.16 13.82
N VAL A 7 -0.46 -22.37 13.98
CA VAL A 7 -1.38 -22.46 15.13
C VAL A 7 -2.76 -22.86 14.65
N THR A 8 -3.34 -23.88 15.25
CA THR A 8 -4.67 -24.40 14.90
C THR A 8 -5.67 -24.19 16.02
N GLY A 9 -6.95 -23.99 15.67
CA GLY A 9 -8.02 -23.80 16.65
C GLY A 9 -8.34 -22.32 16.96
N MET A 10 -7.62 -21.35 16.39
CA MET A 10 -7.98 -19.94 16.51
C MET A 10 -9.18 -19.62 15.63
N THR A 11 -10.21 -18.98 16.20
CA THR A 11 -11.44 -18.62 15.48
C THR A 11 -11.79 -17.15 15.55
N CYS A 12 -11.15 -16.40 16.47
CA CYS A 12 -11.40 -14.98 16.69
C CYS A 12 -10.19 -14.28 17.32
N SER A 13 -10.21 -12.96 17.41
CA SER A 13 -9.15 -12.14 18.00
C SER A 13 -8.90 -12.45 19.48
N ALA A 14 -9.92 -12.84 20.25
CA ALA A 14 -9.73 -13.28 21.63
C ALA A 14 -8.86 -14.56 21.71
N CYS A 15 -8.96 -15.45 20.72
CA CYS A 15 -8.11 -16.62 20.61
C CYS A 15 -6.65 -16.24 20.37
N SER A 16 -6.39 -15.35 19.40
CA SER A 16 -5.02 -14.89 19.09
C SER A 16 -4.38 -14.17 20.27
N ALA A 17 -5.13 -13.33 20.98
CA ALA A 17 -4.67 -12.63 22.18
C ALA A 17 -4.33 -13.64 23.33
N HIS A 18 -5.12 -14.71 23.47
CA HIS A 18 -4.86 -15.74 24.47
C HIS A 18 -3.62 -16.56 24.14
N VAL A 19 -3.42 -16.96 22.88
CA VAL A 19 -2.20 -17.65 22.41
C VAL A 19 -0.97 -16.77 22.67
N GLU A 20 -1.02 -15.50 22.27
CA GLU A 20 0.05 -14.53 22.49
C GLU A 20 0.40 -14.39 23.98
N LYS A 21 -0.62 -14.25 24.84
CA LYS A 21 -0.44 -14.17 26.29
C LYS A 21 0.13 -15.45 26.89
N SER A 22 -0.22 -16.61 26.37
CA SER A 22 0.27 -17.91 26.86
C SER A 22 1.75 -18.11 26.56
N VAL A 23 2.18 -17.76 25.34
CA VAL A 23 3.59 -17.88 24.93
C VAL A 23 4.45 -16.78 25.56
N LYS A 24 3.95 -15.54 25.66
CA LYS A 24 4.67 -14.41 26.29
C LYS A 24 4.95 -14.59 27.78
N LYS A 25 4.30 -15.54 28.44
CA LYS A 25 4.58 -15.89 29.87
C LYS A 25 5.84 -16.72 30.07
N LEU A 26 6.40 -17.28 29.00
CA LEU A 26 7.61 -18.09 29.09
C LEU A 26 8.81 -17.14 29.27
N ASP A 27 9.62 -17.40 30.26
CA ASP A 27 10.87 -16.68 30.49
C ASP A 27 11.84 -16.99 29.35
N GLY A 28 12.35 -15.94 28.68
CA GLY A 28 13.21 -16.07 27.50
C GLY A 28 12.51 -15.73 26.17
N VAL A 29 11.18 -15.53 26.15
CA VAL A 29 10.47 -15.06 24.97
C VAL A 29 10.53 -13.51 24.90
N LYS A 30 11.15 -12.99 23.84
CA LYS A 30 11.30 -11.53 23.61
C LYS A 30 10.05 -10.93 22.97
N SER A 31 9.55 -11.54 21.92
CA SER A 31 8.35 -11.09 21.25
C SER A 31 7.53 -12.23 20.67
N VAL A 32 6.21 -12.04 20.60
CA VAL A 32 5.25 -12.97 19.98
C VAL A 32 4.29 -12.19 19.13
N ASN A 33 4.16 -12.56 17.87
CA ASN A 33 3.20 -12.01 16.94
C ASN A 33 2.30 -13.14 16.43
N VAL A 34 1.01 -13.11 16.75
CA VAL A 34 0.03 -14.12 16.35
C VAL A 34 -0.84 -13.59 15.24
N ASN A 35 -0.81 -14.21 14.07
CA ASN A 35 -1.63 -13.86 12.92
C ASN A 35 -2.86 -14.78 12.82
N LEU A 36 -4.04 -14.23 13.10
CA LEU A 36 -5.31 -14.96 13.02
C LEU A 36 -5.70 -15.33 11.57
N LEU A 37 -5.34 -14.49 10.58
CA LEU A 37 -5.74 -14.74 9.19
C LEU A 37 -4.95 -15.87 8.55
N GLN A 38 -3.66 -15.93 8.85
CA GLN A 38 -2.75 -16.95 8.33
C GLN A 38 -2.67 -18.19 9.23
N ASN A 39 -3.32 -18.18 10.41
CA ASN A 39 -3.24 -19.23 11.42
C ASN A 39 -1.79 -19.59 11.80
N ASN A 40 -0.95 -18.58 11.96
CA ASN A 40 0.44 -18.76 12.37
C ASN A 40 0.84 -17.77 13.47
N MET A 41 2.01 -18.00 14.06
CA MET A 41 2.67 -17.07 14.97
C MET A 41 4.17 -17.02 14.68
N HIS A 42 4.75 -15.85 14.88
CA HIS A 42 6.19 -15.62 14.88
C HIS A 42 6.62 -15.37 16.32
N VAL A 43 7.62 -16.09 16.78
CA VAL A 43 8.14 -15.99 18.15
C VAL A 43 9.63 -15.70 18.08
N ASP A 44 10.03 -14.59 18.71
CA ASP A 44 11.43 -14.27 18.95
C ASP A 44 11.79 -14.65 20.38
N PHE A 45 12.72 -15.57 20.53
CA PHE A 45 13.08 -16.17 21.83
C PHE A 45 14.56 -16.51 21.93
N ASP A 46 15.01 -16.67 23.16
CA ASP A 46 16.36 -17.11 23.48
C ASP A 46 16.39 -18.63 23.58
N GLU A 47 17.07 -19.30 22.66
CA GLU A 47 17.18 -20.76 22.61
C GLU A 47 17.84 -21.37 23.84
N THR A 48 18.62 -20.57 24.60
CA THR A 48 19.24 -21.05 25.84
C THR A 48 18.27 -21.07 27.02
N ALA A 49 17.17 -20.33 26.94
CA ALA A 49 16.18 -20.16 28.00
C ALA A 49 14.87 -20.92 27.71
N VAL A 50 14.46 -21.02 26.44
CA VAL A 50 13.18 -21.64 26.03
C VAL A 50 13.37 -22.54 24.82
N SER A 51 12.85 -23.75 24.87
CA SER A 51 12.86 -24.67 23.74
C SER A 51 11.62 -24.47 22.82
N VAL A 52 11.72 -24.94 21.58
CA VAL A 52 10.59 -24.99 20.63
C VAL A 52 9.41 -25.79 21.21
N ASP A 53 9.69 -26.87 21.92
CA ASP A 53 8.68 -27.72 22.56
C ASP A 53 7.97 -26.98 23.70
N ASP A 54 8.63 -26.13 24.47
CA ASP A 54 8.02 -25.32 25.52
C ASP A 54 7.02 -24.33 24.93
N ILE A 55 7.36 -23.73 23.80
CA ILE A 55 6.46 -22.81 23.06
C ILE A 55 5.22 -23.59 22.57
N ILE A 56 5.41 -24.75 21.95
CA ILE A 56 4.30 -25.61 21.51
C ILE A 56 3.42 -25.99 22.70
N ASN A 57 4.03 -26.45 23.82
CA ASN A 57 3.32 -26.84 25.02
C ASN A 57 2.53 -25.70 25.66
N ALA A 58 3.05 -24.47 25.63
CA ALA A 58 2.34 -23.26 26.10
C ALA A 58 1.08 -22.99 25.29
N VAL A 59 1.13 -23.17 23.97
CA VAL A 59 -0.04 -23.03 23.10
C VAL A 59 -1.05 -24.15 23.33
N VAL A 60 -0.58 -25.38 23.45
CA VAL A 60 -1.43 -26.56 23.70
C VAL A 60 -2.13 -26.47 25.05
N SER A 61 -1.43 -26.03 26.09
CA SER A 61 -2.02 -25.78 27.41
C SER A 61 -3.07 -24.70 27.42
N GLY A 62 -2.94 -23.71 26.51
CA GLY A 62 -3.97 -22.70 26.26
C GLY A 62 -5.20 -23.21 25.50
N GLY A 63 -5.21 -24.47 25.10
CA GLY A 63 -6.36 -25.09 24.42
C GLY A 63 -6.30 -25.11 22.91
N TYR A 64 -5.18 -24.69 22.29
CA TYR A 64 -4.94 -24.60 20.83
C TYR A 64 -3.92 -25.66 20.40
N GLY A 65 -3.72 -25.83 19.08
CA GLY A 65 -2.64 -26.67 18.56
C GLY A 65 -1.51 -25.81 18.00
N ALA A 66 -0.26 -26.26 18.12
CA ALA A 66 0.88 -25.61 17.49
C ALA A 66 1.82 -26.63 16.87
N SER A 67 2.52 -26.25 15.81
CA SER A 67 3.60 -27.00 15.15
C SER A 67 4.55 -26.05 14.46
N VAL A 68 5.82 -26.38 14.35
CA VAL A 68 6.81 -25.60 13.59
C VAL A 68 6.39 -25.56 12.13
N ALA A 69 6.48 -24.40 11.48
CA ALA A 69 6.23 -24.26 10.06
C ALA A 69 7.41 -24.86 9.28
N GLY A 70 7.18 -26.01 8.60
CA GLY A 70 8.21 -26.68 7.80
C GLY A 70 8.61 -25.89 6.56
N LYS A 71 9.85 -26.05 6.09
CA LYS A 71 10.42 -25.43 4.89
C LYS A 71 9.74 -25.80 3.56
N LYS A 72 8.85 -26.78 3.52
CA LYS A 72 8.02 -27.08 2.35
C LYS A 72 6.63 -26.50 2.57
N GLN A 73 6.34 -25.42 1.90
CA GLN A 73 4.97 -24.96 1.67
C GLN A 73 4.22 -26.02 0.87
N GLU A 74 3.55 -26.95 1.59
CA GLU A 74 2.40 -27.60 0.97
C GLU A 74 1.39 -26.52 0.64
N LYS A 75 1.02 -26.44 -0.63
CA LYS A 75 0.13 -25.45 -1.23
C LYS A 75 -0.97 -25.02 -0.26
N THR A 76 -0.85 -23.82 0.26
CA THR A 76 -1.81 -23.18 1.18
C THR A 76 -3.22 -23.15 0.57
N ASP A 77 -3.32 -23.11 -0.75
CA ASP A 77 -4.56 -23.16 -1.54
C ASP A 77 -5.41 -24.38 -1.23
N ASN A 78 -4.81 -25.58 -1.11
CA ASN A 78 -5.55 -26.80 -0.79
C ASN A 78 -6.17 -26.79 0.62
N LYS A 79 -5.60 -26.08 1.59
CA LYS A 79 -6.16 -26.01 2.95
C LYS A 79 -7.34 -25.05 3.04
N ILE A 80 -7.24 -23.89 2.41
CA ILE A 80 -8.31 -22.88 2.39
C ILE A 80 -9.53 -23.41 1.62
N ASP A 81 -9.30 -24.02 0.45
CA ASP A 81 -10.37 -24.61 -0.35
C ASP A 81 -11.06 -25.77 0.36
N ASN A 82 -10.32 -26.61 1.07
CA ASN A 82 -10.87 -27.69 1.89
C ASN A 82 -11.68 -27.14 3.09
N GLU A 83 -11.24 -26.07 3.74
CA GLU A 83 -12.01 -25.44 4.82
C GLU A 83 -13.30 -24.80 4.28
N ILE A 84 -13.25 -24.08 3.16
CA ILE A 84 -14.43 -23.50 2.50
C ILE A 84 -15.42 -24.61 2.09
N SER A 85 -14.93 -25.70 1.50
CA SER A 85 -15.73 -26.84 1.08
C SER A 85 -16.41 -27.51 2.28
N ASN A 86 -15.70 -27.70 3.39
CA ASN A 86 -16.26 -28.27 4.62
C ASN A 86 -17.31 -27.33 5.24
N MET A 87 -17.07 -26.02 5.26
CA MET A 87 -18.07 -25.05 5.72
C MET A 87 -19.31 -25.03 4.83
N LYS A 88 -19.13 -25.13 3.51
CA LYS A 88 -20.23 -25.24 2.54
C LYS A 88 -21.07 -26.48 2.80
N PHE A 89 -20.47 -27.63 3.04
CA PHE A 89 -21.17 -28.86 3.38
C PHE A 89 -21.98 -28.70 4.68
N ARG A 90 -21.35 -28.18 5.75
CA ARG A 90 -22.03 -27.92 7.02
C ARG A 90 -23.22 -26.97 6.87
N LEU A 91 -23.07 -25.91 6.05
CA LEU A 91 -24.13 -24.96 5.76
C LEU A 91 -25.30 -25.60 5.00
N ILE A 92 -25.01 -26.43 3.98
CA ILE A 92 -26.05 -27.13 3.21
C ILE A 92 -26.85 -28.05 4.12
N VAL A 93 -26.19 -28.89 4.92
CA VAL A 93 -26.89 -29.79 5.86
C VAL A 93 -27.71 -28.98 6.86
N SER A 94 -27.14 -27.88 7.40
CA SER A 94 -27.88 -27.01 8.32
C SER A 94 -29.14 -26.41 7.68
N LEU A 95 -29.05 -25.92 6.43
CA LEU A 95 -30.20 -25.34 5.73
C LEU A 95 -31.26 -26.38 5.36
N VAL A 96 -30.86 -27.57 4.92
CA VAL A 96 -31.78 -28.67 4.58
C VAL A 96 -32.62 -29.11 5.78
N CYS A 97 -32.04 -29.12 6.99
CA CYS A 97 -32.75 -29.45 8.22
C CYS A 97 -33.51 -28.23 8.81
N LEU A 98 -32.97 -27.02 8.63
CA LEU A 98 -33.54 -25.80 9.19
C LEU A 98 -34.87 -25.41 8.50
N VAL A 99 -34.95 -25.53 7.16
CA VAL A 99 -36.16 -25.14 6.40
C VAL A 99 -37.41 -25.91 6.88
N PRO A 100 -37.40 -27.27 6.95
CA PRO A 100 -38.55 -27.99 7.50
C PRO A 100 -38.76 -27.71 9.00
N LEU A 101 -37.68 -27.49 9.77
CA LEU A 101 -37.83 -27.11 11.19
C LEU A 101 -38.55 -25.77 11.35
N MET A 102 -38.22 -24.77 10.55
CA MET A 102 -38.88 -23.46 10.56
C MET A 102 -40.36 -23.55 10.11
N TYR A 103 -40.63 -24.41 9.10
CA TYR A 103 -41.99 -24.67 8.66
C TYR A 103 -42.83 -25.28 9.79
N ILE A 104 -42.28 -26.24 10.52
CA ILE A 104 -42.99 -26.90 11.65
C ILE A 104 -43.17 -25.91 12.81
N SER A 105 -42.12 -25.18 13.21
CA SER A 105 -42.16 -24.27 14.37
C SER A 105 -43.07 -23.04 14.13
N MET A 106 -43.00 -22.41 12.94
CA MET A 106 -43.63 -21.10 12.67
C MET A 106 -44.75 -21.14 11.63
N GLY A 107 -44.92 -22.24 10.89
CA GLY A 107 -45.88 -22.33 9.82
C GLY A 107 -47.35 -22.04 10.25
N HIS A 108 -47.70 -22.43 11.48
CA HIS A 108 -49.04 -22.15 12.04
C HIS A 108 -49.29 -20.65 12.28
N MET A 109 -48.23 -19.85 12.56
CA MET A 109 -48.35 -18.41 12.77
C MET A 109 -48.59 -17.64 11.45
N TRP A 110 -48.15 -18.21 10.33
CA TRP A 110 -48.25 -17.57 9.00
C TRP A 110 -49.41 -18.10 8.17
N GLY A 111 -50.27 -18.96 8.79
CA GLY A 111 -51.43 -19.53 8.09
C GLY A 111 -51.06 -20.51 6.96
N TRP A 112 -49.90 -21.09 6.96
CA TRP A 112 -49.50 -22.08 5.97
C TRP A 112 -50.25 -23.41 6.20
N PRO A 113 -50.45 -24.23 5.14
CA PRO A 113 -51.03 -25.56 5.30
C PRO A 113 -50.24 -26.34 6.33
N PHE A 114 -50.88 -26.76 7.43
CA PHE A 114 -50.18 -27.38 8.55
C PHE A 114 -50.68 -28.80 8.72
N LEU A 115 -49.77 -29.77 8.90
CA LEU A 115 -50.12 -31.18 9.05
C LEU A 115 -50.86 -31.38 10.35
N SER A 116 -52.01 -32.09 10.30
CA SER A 116 -52.86 -32.35 11.45
C SER A 116 -52.16 -33.08 12.61
N VAL A 117 -51.10 -33.85 12.31
CA VAL A 117 -50.24 -34.55 13.28
C VAL A 117 -49.53 -33.60 14.25
N PHE A 118 -49.38 -32.34 13.88
CA PHE A 118 -48.72 -31.32 14.72
C PHE A 118 -49.72 -30.34 15.36
N HIS A 119 -51.03 -30.54 15.14
CA HIS A 119 -52.07 -29.65 15.68
C HIS A 119 -52.54 -30.11 17.06
N GLY A 120 -52.77 -29.11 17.94
CA GLY A 120 -53.34 -29.36 19.28
C GLY A 120 -52.32 -29.79 20.33
N ALA A 121 -52.62 -29.51 21.59
CA ALA A 121 -51.78 -29.87 22.71
C ALA A 121 -51.52 -31.38 22.82
N GLU A 122 -52.46 -32.21 22.36
CA GLU A 122 -52.39 -33.68 22.35
C GLU A 122 -51.21 -34.20 21.54
N ASN A 123 -50.84 -33.50 20.47
CA ASN A 123 -49.72 -33.83 19.61
C ASN A 123 -48.41 -33.10 20.01
N GLY A 124 -48.38 -32.41 21.15
CA GLY A 124 -47.28 -31.60 21.62
C GLY A 124 -45.95 -32.34 21.73
N ILE A 125 -45.93 -33.60 22.14
CA ILE A 125 -44.74 -34.44 22.20
C ILE A 125 -44.22 -34.75 20.80
N THR A 126 -45.10 -35.13 19.86
CA THR A 126 -44.70 -35.41 18.46
C THR A 126 -44.13 -34.15 17.80
N PHE A 127 -44.76 -33.02 18.05
CA PHE A 127 -44.32 -31.70 17.58
C PHE A 127 -42.91 -31.36 18.12
N ALA A 128 -42.69 -31.52 19.42
CA ALA A 128 -41.42 -31.20 20.07
C ALA A 128 -40.28 -32.18 19.69
N LEU A 129 -40.58 -33.50 19.64
CA LEU A 129 -39.61 -34.52 19.24
C LEU A 129 -39.15 -34.33 17.76
N THR A 130 -40.10 -34.01 16.87
CA THR A 130 -39.75 -33.76 15.45
C THR A 130 -38.81 -32.57 15.32
N GLN A 131 -39.05 -31.46 16.05
CA GLN A 131 -38.13 -30.34 16.09
C GLN A 131 -36.73 -30.71 16.65
N MET A 132 -36.71 -31.47 17.73
CA MET A 132 -35.47 -31.99 18.30
C MET A 132 -34.69 -32.83 17.29
N LEU A 133 -35.34 -33.79 16.61
CA LEU A 133 -34.73 -34.66 15.62
C LEU A 133 -34.16 -33.91 14.43
N LEU A 134 -34.81 -32.80 13.99
CA LEU A 134 -34.30 -31.94 12.94
C LEU A 134 -33.14 -31.05 13.41
N THR A 135 -33.08 -30.73 14.70
CA THR A 135 -32.02 -29.91 15.28
C THR A 135 -30.74 -30.71 15.50
N LEU A 136 -30.83 -32.00 15.86
CA LEU A 136 -29.66 -32.86 16.12
C LEU A 136 -28.64 -32.95 14.98
N PRO A 137 -29.00 -33.13 13.68
CA PRO A 137 -28.04 -33.12 12.58
C PRO A 137 -27.32 -31.79 12.47
N ILE A 138 -28.01 -30.67 12.69
CA ILE A 138 -27.43 -29.33 12.66
C ILE A 138 -26.36 -29.17 13.75
N MET A 139 -26.68 -29.64 14.98
CA MET A 139 -25.72 -29.64 16.08
C MET A 139 -24.52 -30.55 15.80
N TYR A 140 -24.77 -31.74 15.24
CA TYR A 140 -23.70 -32.70 14.93
C TYR A 140 -22.69 -32.19 13.91
N VAL A 141 -23.16 -31.65 12.78
CA VAL A 141 -22.25 -31.11 11.77
C VAL A 141 -21.50 -29.86 12.28
N ASN A 142 -22.09 -29.15 13.23
CA ASN A 142 -21.54 -27.96 13.87
C ASN A 142 -20.88 -28.24 15.24
N ARG A 143 -20.60 -29.50 15.57
CA ARG A 143 -20.03 -29.91 16.87
C ARG A 143 -18.73 -29.21 17.23
N LYS A 144 -17.98 -28.70 16.23
CA LYS A 144 -16.74 -27.96 16.44
C LYS A 144 -16.94 -26.75 17.38
N TYR A 145 -18.09 -26.05 17.29
CA TYR A 145 -18.41 -24.94 18.18
C TYR A 145 -18.54 -25.37 19.64
N TYR A 146 -19.13 -26.51 19.91
CA TYR A 146 -19.26 -27.02 21.27
C TYR A 146 -17.92 -27.52 21.83
N ILE A 147 -17.18 -28.30 21.04
CA ILE A 147 -15.87 -28.83 21.45
C ILE A 147 -14.91 -27.72 21.79
N THR A 148 -14.72 -26.75 20.84
CA THR A 148 -13.81 -25.63 21.06
C THR A 148 -14.36 -24.67 22.12
N GLY A 149 -15.65 -24.35 22.09
CA GLY A 149 -16.26 -23.41 23.00
C GLY A 149 -16.21 -23.83 24.46
N PHE A 150 -16.56 -25.07 24.77
CA PHE A 150 -16.45 -25.57 26.15
C PHE A 150 -15.00 -25.79 26.58
N LYS A 151 -14.13 -26.29 25.68
CA LYS A 151 -12.71 -26.47 25.99
C LYS A 151 -12.09 -25.13 26.42
N THR A 152 -12.27 -24.05 25.63
CA THR A 152 -11.71 -22.74 25.94
C THR A 152 -12.37 -22.09 27.17
N LEU A 153 -13.67 -22.31 27.38
CA LEU A 153 -14.38 -21.84 28.56
C LEU A 153 -13.80 -22.44 29.85
N PHE A 154 -13.56 -23.75 29.88
CA PHE A 154 -13.01 -24.43 31.06
C PHE A 154 -11.53 -24.13 31.30
N HIS A 155 -10.79 -23.66 30.25
CA HIS A 155 -9.41 -23.19 30.42
C HIS A 155 -9.34 -21.70 30.79
N GLY A 156 -10.47 -21.07 31.12
CA GLY A 156 -10.51 -19.65 31.53
C GLY A 156 -10.28 -18.64 30.42
N ALA A 157 -10.42 -19.07 29.17
CA ALA A 157 -10.25 -18.27 27.97
C ALA A 157 -11.50 -18.31 27.08
N PRO A 158 -12.69 -17.93 27.59
CA PRO A 158 -13.90 -17.98 26.81
C PRO A 158 -13.80 -17.13 25.55
N ASN A 159 -14.26 -17.69 24.46
CA ASN A 159 -14.20 -17.09 23.13
C ASN A 159 -15.59 -17.05 22.48
N MET A 160 -15.65 -16.67 21.20
CA MET A 160 -16.89 -16.65 20.43
C MET A 160 -17.58 -18.01 20.39
N ASP A 161 -16.82 -19.11 20.21
CA ASP A 161 -17.41 -20.46 20.18
C ASP A 161 -18.02 -20.82 21.52
N SER A 162 -17.49 -20.28 22.64
CA SER A 162 -18.09 -20.42 24.00
C SER A 162 -19.48 -19.78 24.08
N LEU A 163 -19.66 -18.56 23.53
CA LEU A 163 -20.97 -17.87 23.49
C LEU A 163 -21.98 -18.66 22.68
N ILE A 164 -21.57 -19.19 21.52
CA ILE A 164 -22.41 -20.03 20.67
C ILE A 164 -22.79 -21.32 21.37
N ALA A 165 -21.82 -22.00 22.00
CA ALA A 165 -22.03 -23.27 22.69
C ALA A 165 -22.99 -23.11 23.88
N ILE A 166 -22.83 -22.05 24.69
CA ILE A 166 -23.70 -21.76 25.82
C ILE A 166 -25.11 -21.38 25.31
N GLY A 167 -25.22 -20.46 24.34
CA GLY A 167 -26.49 -19.97 23.85
C GLY A 167 -27.33 -21.04 23.16
N SER A 168 -26.75 -21.75 22.17
CA SER A 168 -27.47 -22.83 21.47
C SER A 168 -27.68 -24.08 22.35
N GLY A 169 -26.70 -24.39 23.21
CA GLY A 169 -26.81 -25.48 24.16
C GLY A 169 -27.88 -25.26 25.20
N ALA A 170 -28.01 -24.06 25.76
CA ALA A 170 -29.06 -23.69 26.70
C ALA A 170 -30.43 -23.74 26.04
N ALA A 171 -30.58 -23.26 24.80
CA ALA A 171 -31.81 -23.36 24.05
C ALA A 171 -32.25 -24.81 23.80
N PHE A 172 -31.31 -25.66 23.41
CA PHE A 172 -31.54 -27.09 23.20
C PHE A 172 -31.88 -27.82 24.52
N ALA A 173 -31.16 -27.56 25.62
CA ALA A 173 -31.41 -28.15 26.93
C ALA A 173 -32.80 -27.74 27.47
N TYR A 174 -33.19 -26.46 27.28
CA TYR A 174 -34.51 -26.02 27.64
C TYR A 174 -35.59 -26.77 26.84
N GLY A 175 -35.41 -26.97 25.53
CA GLY A 175 -36.30 -27.73 24.67
C GLY A 175 -36.51 -29.17 25.19
N ILE A 176 -35.45 -29.83 25.70
CA ILE A 176 -35.59 -31.14 26.33
C ILE A 176 -36.44 -31.04 27.59
N ILE A 177 -36.20 -30.07 28.47
CA ILE A 177 -37.02 -29.84 29.68
C ILE A 177 -38.46 -29.58 29.28
N ALA A 178 -38.71 -28.82 28.24
CA ALA A 178 -40.05 -28.55 27.75
C ALA A 178 -40.79 -29.83 27.29
N ILE A 179 -40.08 -30.79 26.65
CA ILE A 179 -40.66 -32.07 26.27
C ILE A 179 -41.17 -32.83 27.53
N TYR A 180 -40.37 -32.84 28.60
CA TYR A 180 -40.75 -33.47 29.86
C TYR A 180 -41.99 -32.76 30.48
N CYS A 181 -42.02 -31.41 30.45
CA CYS A 181 -43.15 -30.66 30.98
C CYS A 181 -44.43 -30.88 30.16
N ILE A 182 -44.33 -30.98 28.82
CA ILE A 182 -45.45 -31.30 27.93
C ILE A 182 -45.98 -32.70 28.27
N GLY A 183 -45.08 -33.70 28.42
CA GLY A 183 -45.44 -35.08 28.83
C GLY A 183 -46.14 -35.12 30.18
N TYR A 184 -45.64 -34.39 31.16
CA TYR A 184 -46.26 -34.29 32.48
C TYR A 184 -47.66 -33.68 32.44
N GLY A 185 -47.82 -32.54 31.72
CA GLY A 185 -49.12 -31.88 31.58
C GLY A 185 -50.16 -32.77 30.90
N LEU A 186 -49.80 -33.46 29.84
CA LEU A 186 -50.68 -34.39 29.13
C LEU A 186 -51.04 -35.58 30.00
N GLY A 187 -50.08 -36.15 30.75
CA GLY A 187 -50.32 -37.26 31.67
C GLY A 187 -51.26 -36.90 32.82
N HIS A 188 -51.35 -35.64 33.23
CA HIS A 188 -52.22 -35.16 34.28
C HIS A 188 -53.48 -34.43 33.76
N GLY A 189 -53.69 -34.39 32.43
CA GLY A 189 -54.88 -33.79 31.84
C GLY A 189 -54.86 -32.22 31.74
N ASP A 190 -53.72 -31.64 32.13
CA ASP A 190 -53.52 -30.17 32.05
C ASP A 190 -53.02 -29.75 30.64
N LYS A 191 -53.96 -29.59 29.73
CA LYS A 191 -53.67 -29.23 28.34
C LYS A 191 -53.16 -27.80 28.21
N GLU A 192 -53.55 -26.90 29.10
CA GLU A 192 -53.11 -25.50 29.07
C GLU A 192 -51.62 -25.39 29.46
N PHE A 193 -51.20 -26.09 30.49
CA PHE A 193 -49.82 -26.24 30.90
C PHE A 193 -48.97 -26.85 29.76
N ALA A 194 -49.42 -27.97 29.16
CA ALA A 194 -48.73 -28.57 28.03
C ALA A 194 -48.60 -27.62 26.84
N HIS A 195 -49.68 -26.88 26.50
CA HIS A 195 -49.67 -25.93 25.41
C HIS A 195 -48.73 -24.75 25.65
N SER A 196 -48.60 -24.24 26.88
CA SER A 196 -47.67 -23.15 27.22
C SER A 196 -46.21 -23.52 26.94
N TYR A 197 -45.78 -24.76 27.20
CA TYR A 197 -44.43 -25.25 26.87
C TYR A 197 -44.27 -25.58 25.40
N MET A 198 -45.31 -26.07 24.72
CA MET A 198 -45.31 -26.35 23.30
C MET A 198 -45.00 -25.09 22.46
N MET A 199 -45.50 -23.94 22.90
CA MET A 199 -45.26 -22.63 22.20
C MET A 199 -43.86 -22.04 22.45
N ASN A 200 -43.06 -22.64 23.34
CA ASN A 200 -41.74 -22.10 23.73
C ASN A 200 -40.66 -23.19 23.76
N LEU A 201 -40.44 -23.89 22.63
CA LEU A 201 -39.50 -25.03 22.59
C LEU A 201 -38.03 -24.63 22.39
N TYR A 202 -37.75 -23.55 21.66
CA TYR A 202 -36.43 -23.00 21.31
C TYR A 202 -35.48 -23.92 20.50
N PHE A 203 -35.91 -25.07 19.99
CA PHE A 203 -35.12 -25.93 19.10
C PHE A 203 -34.77 -25.21 17.80
N GLU A 204 -35.74 -24.49 17.24
CA GLU A 204 -35.53 -23.64 16.06
C GLU A 204 -34.53 -22.52 16.34
N SER A 205 -34.54 -21.96 17.54
CA SER A 205 -33.57 -20.93 17.92
C SER A 205 -32.14 -21.49 17.99
N ALA A 206 -31.96 -22.67 18.60
CA ALA A 206 -30.68 -23.36 18.66
C ALA A 206 -30.16 -23.66 17.25
N ALA A 207 -31.01 -24.19 16.38
CA ALA A 207 -30.70 -24.53 15.00
C ALA A 207 -30.36 -23.29 14.16
N MET A 208 -31.14 -22.23 14.29
CA MET A 208 -30.96 -20.97 13.57
C MET A 208 -29.65 -20.27 13.96
N ILE A 209 -29.32 -20.22 15.26
CA ILE A 209 -28.07 -19.67 15.75
C ILE A 209 -26.88 -20.37 15.05
N LEU A 210 -26.86 -21.70 15.05
CA LEU A 210 -25.78 -22.49 14.43
C LEU A 210 -25.70 -22.28 12.91
N ALA A 211 -26.85 -22.29 12.23
CA ALA A 211 -26.91 -22.12 10.77
C ALA A 211 -26.48 -20.71 10.33
N LEU A 212 -26.98 -19.66 10.99
CA LEU A 212 -26.64 -18.27 10.65
C LEU A 212 -25.18 -17.95 10.97
N ILE A 213 -24.65 -18.45 12.07
CA ILE A 213 -23.24 -18.27 12.41
C ILE A 213 -22.36 -19.00 11.39
N THR A 214 -22.74 -20.21 10.98
CA THR A 214 -22.02 -20.96 9.95
C THR A 214 -22.08 -20.24 8.60
N LEU A 215 -23.24 -19.64 8.25
CA LEU A 215 -23.38 -18.77 7.06
C LEU A 215 -22.46 -17.56 7.17
N GLY A 216 -22.46 -16.86 8.31
CA GLY A 216 -21.58 -15.71 8.54
C GLY A 216 -20.10 -16.07 8.37
N LYS A 217 -19.65 -17.19 8.97
CA LYS A 217 -18.29 -17.68 8.84
C LYS A 217 -17.95 -18.14 7.41
N PHE A 218 -18.88 -18.73 6.69
CA PHE A 218 -18.69 -19.09 5.29
C PHE A 218 -18.48 -17.85 4.41
N LEU A 219 -19.33 -16.83 4.57
CA LEU A 219 -19.20 -15.56 3.85
C LEU A 219 -17.89 -14.84 4.21
N GLU A 220 -17.50 -14.87 5.48
CA GLU A 220 -16.23 -14.37 5.99
C GLU A 220 -15.04 -15.06 5.32
N SER A 221 -14.99 -16.40 5.32
CA SER A 221 -13.90 -17.17 4.70
C SER A 221 -13.80 -16.93 3.20
N ARG A 222 -14.95 -16.82 2.51
CA ARG A 222 -14.99 -16.49 1.08
C ARG A 222 -14.47 -15.06 0.81
N ALA A 223 -14.75 -14.13 1.70
CA ALA A 223 -14.28 -12.75 1.58
C ALA A 223 -12.77 -12.66 1.88
N LYS A 224 -12.28 -13.40 2.88
CA LYS A 224 -10.83 -13.54 3.17
C LYS A 224 -10.05 -14.10 1.99
N GLY A 225 -10.54 -15.13 1.32
CA GLY A 225 -9.90 -15.67 0.10
C GLY A 225 -9.73 -14.61 -0.99
N LYS A 226 -10.73 -13.72 -1.16
CA LYS A 226 -10.59 -12.59 -2.09
C LYS A 226 -9.53 -11.55 -1.68
N THR A 227 -9.23 -11.39 -0.40
CA THR A 227 -8.19 -10.45 0.04
C THR A 227 -6.78 -10.96 -0.26
N SER A 228 -6.54 -12.27 -0.22
CA SER A 228 -5.27 -12.93 -0.58
C SER A 228 -4.94 -12.81 -2.07
N GLN A 229 -5.95 -12.63 -2.94
CA GLN A 229 -5.76 -12.54 -4.39
C GLN A 229 -4.81 -11.41 -4.86
N ALA A 230 -4.55 -10.40 -4.03
CA ALA A 230 -3.60 -9.34 -4.39
C ALA A 230 -2.16 -9.88 -4.35
N ILE A 231 -1.83 -10.70 -3.36
CA ILE A 231 -0.52 -11.37 -3.23
C ILE A 231 -0.40 -12.50 -4.27
N GLU A 232 -1.44 -13.31 -4.44
CA GLU A 232 -1.48 -14.36 -5.46
C GLU A 232 -1.19 -13.81 -6.86
N LYS A 233 -1.75 -12.66 -7.20
CA LYS A 233 -1.48 -12.00 -8.48
C LYS A 233 -0.02 -11.58 -8.66
N LEU A 234 0.68 -11.21 -7.60
CA LEU A 234 2.11 -10.93 -7.66
C LEU A 234 2.90 -12.23 -7.89
N ILE A 235 2.53 -13.32 -7.22
CA ILE A 235 3.14 -14.64 -7.40
C ILE A 235 2.91 -15.16 -8.83
N ASP A 236 1.72 -14.98 -9.38
CA ASP A 236 1.37 -15.42 -10.74
C ASP A 236 2.09 -14.66 -11.87
N LEU A 237 2.73 -13.51 -11.56
CA LEU A 237 3.54 -12.78 -12.53
C LEU A 237 4.85 -13.49 -12.89
N SER A 238 5.40 -14.31 -12.00
CA SER A 238 6.64 -15.03 -12.24
C SER A 238 6.41 -16.19 -13.22
N PRO A 239 7.15 -16.25 -14.35
CA PRO A 239 7.10 -17.39 -15.23
C PRO A 239 7.65 -18.64 -14.54
N LYS A 240 7.06 -19.79 -14.87
CA LYS A 240 7.48 -21.08 -14.28
C LYS A 240 8.68 -21.72 -14.99
N THR A 241 9.03 -21.24 -16.17
CA THR A 241 10.10 -21.77 -17.01
C THR A 241 10.97 -20.66 -17.54
N ALA A 242 12.26 -20.95 -17.73
CA ALA A 242 13.24 -20.08 -18.35
C ALA A 242 13.91 -20.78 -19.53
N VAL A 243 14.35 -20.02 -20.53
CA VAL A 243 15.16 -20.53 -21.64
C VAL A 243 16.63 -20.16 -21.36
N VAL A 244 17.43 -21.16 -21.00
CA VAL A 244 18.84 -20.99 -20.66
C VAL A 244 19.74 -21.49 -21.78
N ILE A 245 20.95 -20.95 -21.92
CA ILE A 245 21.97 -21.45 -22.84
C ILE A 245 22.88 -22.41 -22.08
N ARG A 246 22.81 -23.72 -22.42
CA ARG A 246 23.71 -24.76 -21.90
C ARG A 246 24.38 -25.47 -23.07
N ASP A 247 25.69 -25.56 -23.05
CA ASP A 247 26.49 -26.18 -24.14
C ASP A 247 26.20 -25.54 -25.53
N GLY A 248 25.94 -24.22 -25.55
CA GLY A 248 25.66 -23.46 -26.80
C GLY A 248 24.26 -23.68 -27.38
N LYS A 249 23.35 -24.37 -26.66
CA LYS A 249 21.98 -24.63 -27.10
C LYS A 249 20.96 -24.01 -26.15
N GLU A 250 19.84 -23.50 -26.71
CA GLU A 250 18.68 -23.06 -25.91
C GLU A 250 17.98 -24.29 -25.31
N VAL A 251 17.86 -24.33 -23.99
CA VAL A 251 17.17 -25.38 -23.24
C VAL A 251 16.13 -24.72 -22.32
N THR A 252 14.90 -25.21 -22.38
CA THR A 252 13.85 -24.75 -21.46
C THR A 252 13.91 -25.55 -20.16
N VAL A 253 14.09 -24.87 -19.04
CA VAL A 253 14.19 -25.46 -17.70
C VAL A 253 13.17 -24.84 -16.76
N SER A 254 12.91 -25.45 -15.59
CA SER A 254 12.19 -24.76 -14.52
C SER A 254 13.00 -23.57 -14.01
N VAL A 255 12.35 -22.46 -13.64
CA VAL A 255 13.03 -21.30 -13.05
C VAL A 255 13.78 -21.71 -11.78
N ASP A 256 13.25 -22.67 -11.03
CA ASP A 256 13.88 -23.19 -9.80
C ASP A 256 15.20 -23.94 -10.05
N ASP A 257 15.44 -24.38 -11.29
CA ASP A 257 16.65 -25.12 -11.69
C ASP A 257 17.74 -24.23 -12.29
N VAL A 258 17.48 -22.93 -12.40
CA VAL A 258 18.43 -21.94 -12.96
C VAL A 258 19.42 -21.51 -11.88
N GLN A 259 20.72 -21.43 -12.26
CA GLN A 259 21.80 -21.04 -11.35
C GLN A 259 22.30 -19.64 -11.61
N ILE A 260 22.85 -19.00 -10.58
CA ILE A 260 23.52 -17.71 -10.71
C ILE A 260 24.68 -17.83 -11.73
N GLY A 261 24.73 -16.86 -12.65
CA GLY A 261 25.74 -16.81 -13.71
C GLY A 261 25.33 -17.47 -15.03
N GLU A 262 24.23 -18.23 -15.08
CA GLU A 262 23.69 -18.75 -16.34
C GLU A 262 23.14 -17.64 -17.24
N ILE A 263 23.17 -17.88 -18.54
CA ILE A 263 22.65 -16.94 -19.55
C ILE A 263 21.24 -17.35 -19.94
N VAL A 264 20.30 -16.43 -19.74
CA VAL A 264 18.88 -16.59 -20.06
C VAL A 264 18.53 -15.77 -21.30
N VAL A 265 17.70 -16.32 -22.17
CA VAL A 265 17.22 -15.72 -23.41
C VAL A 265 15.80 -15.23 -23.22
N VAL A 266 15.52 -13.97 -23.61
CA VAL A 266 14.18 -13.39 -23.57
C VAL A 266 13.83 -12.79 -24.91
N LYS A 267 12.73 -13.26 -25.50
CA LYS A 267 12.20 -12.80 -26.80
C LYS A 267 11.03 -11.83 -26.58
N ALA A 268 10.70 -11.06 -27.60
CA ALA A 268 9.54 -10.16 -27.54
C ALA A 268 8.26 -10.89 -27.13
N GLY A 269 7.48 -10.31 -26.24
CA GLY A 269 6.26 -10.87 -25.68
C GLY A 269 6.48 -11.85 -24.51
N GLN A 270 7.72 -12.19 -24.15
CA GLN A 270 8.02 -13.06 -23.02
C GLN A 270 8.25 -12.26 -21.72
N SER A 271 7.92 -12.89 -20.61
CA SER A 271 8.28 -12.37 -19.29
C SER A 271 9.71 -12.74 -18.91
N VAL A 272 10.42 -11.83 -18.28
CA VAL A 272 11.77 -12.03 -17.70
C VAL A 272 11.64 -12.99 -16.50
N PRO A 273 12.33 -14.15 -16.48
CA PRO A 273 12.11 -15.13 -15.41
C PRO A 273 12.83 -14.83 -14.09
N LEU A 274 13.97 -14.14 -14.12
CA LEU A 274 14.85 -13.89 -12.97
C LEU A 274 15.51 -12.51 -13.10
N ASP A 275 16.16 -12.07 -12.04
CA ASP A 275 16.93 -10.82 -12.04
C ASP A 275 18.33 -11.01 -12.60
N GLY A 276 18.84 -10.03 -13.35
CA GLY A 276 20.18 -10.09 -13.92
C GLY A 276 20.56 -8.85 -14.71
N VAL A 277 21.65 -8.98 -15.48
CA VAL A 277 22.20 -7.90 -16.30
C VAL A 277 22.28 -8.33 -17.76
N ILE A 278 21.85 -7.48 -18.68
CA ILE A 278 21.88 -7.73 -20.13
C ILE A 278 23.34 -7.83 -20.60
N VAL A 279 23.68 -8.93 -21.27
CA VAL A 279 25.00 -9.16 -21.83
C VAL A 279 25.04 -9.10 -23.36
N GLU A 280 23.87 -9.25 -24.01
CA GLU A 280 23.75 -9.21 -25.48
C GLU A 280 22.35 -8.77 -25.89
N GLY A 281 22.25 -7.91 -26.90
CA GLY A 281 20.99 -7.44 -27.45
C GLY A 281 20.39 -6.24 -26.70
N ASN A 282 19.14 -5.92 -27.01
CA ASN A 282 18.39 -4.85 -26.39
C ASN A 282 16.89 -5.16 -26.37
N GLY A 283 16.12 -4.44 -25.58
CA GLY A 283 14.68 -4.60 -25.54
C GLY A 283 13.95 -3.45 -24.84
N ALA A 284 12.67 -3.26 -25.16
CA ALA A 284 11.80 -2.36 -24.41
C ALA A 284 10.97 -3.19 -23.41
N ILE A 285 11.24 -3.00 -22.11
CA ILE A 285 10.71 -3.81 -21.01
C ILE A 285 9.60 -3.04 -20.30
N ASP A 286 8.44 -3.65 -20.22
CA ASP A 286 7.32 -3.17 -19.39
C ASP A 286 7.53 -3.63 -17.95
N GLU A 287 7.92 -2.70 -17.10
CA GLU A 287 8.13 -2.92 -15.68
C GLU A 287 6.88 -2.59 -14.82
N SER A 288 5.74 -2.30 -15.47
CA SER A 288 4.51 -1.84 -14.79
C SER A 288 3.99 -2.75 -13.70
N ALA A 289 4.24 -4.04 -13.80
CA ALA A 289 3.85 -5.03 -12.81
C ALA A 289 4.56 -4.85 -11.45
N ILE A 290 5.77 -4.27 -11.47
CA ILE A 290 6.64 -4.08 -10.29
C ILE A 290 6.71 -2.60 -9.91
N THR A 291 6.96 -1.73 -10.89
CA THR A 291 7.10 -0.29 -10.63
C THR A 291 5.78 0.46 -10.71
N GLY A 292 4.76 -0.08 -11.40
CA GLY A 292 3.49 0.59 -11.69
C GLY A 292 3.58 1.62 -12.83
N GLU A 293 4.69 1.69 -13.58
CA GLU A 293 4.86 2.56 -14.75
C GLU A 293 4.38 1.87 -16.02
N SER A 294 3.48 2.50 -16.77
CA SER A 294 2.91 1.90 -17.98
C SER A 294 3.76 2.10 -19.24
N ILE A 295 4.85 2.88 -19.15
CA ILE A 295 5.74 3.14 -20.28
C ILE A 295 6.86 2.12 -20.24
N ALA A 296 7.05 1.40 -21.36
CA ALA A 296 8.14 0.45 -21.47
C ALA A 296 9.50 1.18 -21.50
N VAL A 297 10.45 0.70 -20.71
CA VAL A 297 11.80 1.27 -20.58
C VAL A 297 12.72 0.55 -21.55
N GLU A 298 13.47 1.30 -22.37
CA GLU A 298 14.51 0.76 -23.22
C GLU A 298 15.70 0.30 -22.36
N LYS A 299 16.14 -0.93 -22.57
CA LYS A 299 17.29 -1.55 -21.87
C LYS A 299 18.31 -2.03 -22.89
N ASN A 300 19.56 -1.73 -22.61
CA ASN A 300 20.72 -2.05 -23.41
C ASN A 300 21.70 -2.96 -22.66
N VAL A 301 22.77 -3.38 -23.32
CA VAL A 301 23.85 -4.16 -22.69
C VAL A 301 24.44 -3.41 -21.50
N GLY A 302 24.52 -4.09 -20.36
CA GLY A 302 24.93 -3.52 -19.07
C GLY A 302 23.80 -3.08 -18.16
N ASP A 303 22.54 -2.96 -18.68
CA ASP A 303 21.39 -2.58 -17.87
C ASP A 303 20.83 -3.78 -17.09
N LYS A 304 20.30 -3.51 -15.90
CA LYS A 304 19.63 -4.50 -15.06
C LYS A 304 18.23 -4.79 -15.55
N VAL A 305 17.85 -6.06 -15.49
CA VAL A 305 16.49 -6.55 -15.74
C VAL A 305 15.93 -7.20 -14.47
N ILE A 306 14.65 -7.03 -14.24
CA ILE A 306 13.93 -7.51 -13.06
C ILE A 306 12.97 -8.64 -13.48
N GLY A 307 12.96 -9.72 -12.71
CA GLY A 307 12.04 -10.83 -12.91
C GLY A 307 10.57 -10.39 -12.90
N ALA A 308 9.72 -11.13 -13.61
CA ALA A 308 8.29 -10.87 -13.80
C ALA A 308 7.93 -9.61 -14.63
N THR A 309 8.90 -8.88 -15.18
CA THR A 309 8.68 -7.83 -16.17
C THR A 309 8.48 -8.43 -17.57
N ILE A 310 7.89 -7.68 -18.50
CA ILE A 310 7.52 -8.19 -19.82
C ILE A 310 8.32 -7.48 -20.92
N ASN A 311 9.08 -8.23 -21.71
CA ASN A 311 9.74 -7.69 -22.89
C ASN A 311 8.70 -7.42 -24.00
N LYS A 312 8.41 -6.16 -24.30
CA LYS A 312 7.45 -5.77 -25.33
C LYS A 312 8.01 -5.87 -26.74
N SER A 313 9.30 -5.52 -26.92
CA SER A 313 9.98 -5.55 -28.20
C SER A 313 11.48 -5.79 -28.02
N GLY A 314 12.10 -6.35 -29.04
CA GLY A 314 13.52 -6.67 -29.02
C GLY A 314 13.80 -8.09 -28.56
N TYR A 315 15.09 -8.40 -28.50
CA TYR A 315 15.64 -9.69 -28.11
C TYR A 315 16.90 -9.44 -27.33
N PHE A 316 17.02 -10.05 -26.17
CA PHE A 316 18.23 -9.91 -25.38
C PHE A 316 18.57 -11.20 -24.61
N LYS A 317 19.84 -11.31 -24.27
CA LYS A 317 20.36 -12.31 -23.32
C LYS A 317 20.84 -11.60 -22.09
N PHE A 318 20.54 -12.15 -20.94
CA PHE A 318 21.00 -11.61 -19.69
C PHE A 318 21.66 -12.67 -18.83
N LYS A 319 22.63 -12.27 -18.01
CA LYS A 319 23.30 -13.09 -17.02
C LYS A 319 22.54 -13.00 -15.72
N VAL A 320 22.17 -14.16 -15.17
CA VAL A 320 21.42 -14.25 -13.90
C VAL A 320 22.31 -13.82 -12.73
N GLU A 321 21.82 -12.87 -11.92
CA GLU A 321 22.49 -12.40 -10.71
C GLU A 321 21.80 -12.88 -9.44
N LYS A 322 20.47 -13.00 -9.43
CA LYS A 322 19.67 -13.41 -8.26
C LYS A 322 18.71 -14.53 -8.63
N VAL A 323 18.56 -15.51 -7.75
CA VAL A 323 17.65 -16.66 -7.90
C VAL A 323 16.84 -16.92 -6.63
N GLY A 324 15.69 -17.60 -6.76
CA GLY A 324 14.89 -18.04 -5.62
C GLY A 324 14.38 -16.88 -4.76
N GLU A 325 14.66 -16.94 -3.45
CA GLU A 325 14.18 -15.96 -2.46
C GLU A 325 14.88 -14.60 -2.57
N ASP A 326 16.04 -14.53 -3.25
CA ASP A 326 16.82 -13.29 -3.40
C ASP A 326 16.33 -12.39 -4.55
N THR A 327 15.42 -12.88 -5.40
CA THR A 327 14.88 -12.06 -6.50
C THR A 327 14.03 -10.91 -5.96
N ALA A 328 14.02 -9.78 -6.68
CA ALA A 328 13.26 -8.58 -6.32
C ALA A 328 11.77 -8.89 -6.09
N LEU A 329 11.16 -9.71 -6.95
CA LEU A 329 9.77 -10.13 -6.78
C LEU A 329 9.56 -10.94 -5.50
N SER A 330 10.46 -11.89 -5.19
CA SER A 330 10.39 -12.68 -3.96
C SER A 330 10.52 -11.81 -2.72
N GLN A 331 11.42 -10.83 -2.73
CA GLN A 331 11.57 -9.85 -1.66
C GLN A 331 10.31 -8.98 -1.49
N ILE A 332 9.69 -8.53 -2.59
CA ILE A 332 8.41 -7.79 -2.56
C ILE A 332 7.32 -8.65 -1.92
N ILE A 333 7.18 -9.90 -2.33
CA ILE A 333 6.19 -10.83 -1.77
C ILE A 333 6.44 -11.02 -0.27
N HIS A 334 7.70 -11.24 0.13
CA HIS A 334 8.09 -11.41 1.53
C HIS A 334 7.73 -10.16 2.38
N LEU A 335 8.04 -8.97 1.91
CA LEU A 335 7.70 -7.71 2.60
C LEU A 335 6.18 -7.54 2.77
N VAL A 336 5.38 -7.85 1.74
CA VAL A 336 3.92 -7.77 1.82
C VAL A 336 3.35 -8.83 2.78
N GLU A 337 3.93 -10.04 2.80
CA GLU A 337 3.55 -11.09 3.76
C GLU A 337 3.89 -10.68 5.19
N GLU A 338 5.08 -10.15 5.43
CA GLU A 338 5.55 -9.70 6.73
C GLU A 338 4.71 -8.53 7.26
N ALA A 339 4.43 -7.53 6.42
CA ALA A 339 3.53 -6.44 6.77
C ALA A 339 2.14 -6.94 7.16
N SER A 340 1.63 -7.91 6.39
CA SER A 340 0.31 -8.53 6.67
C SER A 340 0.32 -9.41 7.93
N ALA A 341 1.48 -9.94 8.32
CA ALA A 341 1.65 -10.75 9.52
C ALA A 341 1.82 -9.90 10.78
N SER A 342 2.32 -8.68 10.66
CA SER A 342 2.56 -7.79 11.79
C SER A 342 1.25 -7.20 12.34
N LYS A 343 1.25 -6.80 13.62
CA LYS A 343 0.09 -6.18 14.27
C LYS A 343 0.31 -4.71 14.52
N ALA A 344 -0.51 -3.87 13.93
CA ALA A 344 -0.60 -2.46 14.25
C ALA A 344 -1.00 -2.20 15.72
N PRO A 345 -0.56 -1.12 16.36
CA PRO A 345 -0.96 -0.74 17.73
C PRO A 345 -2.47 -0.73 17.94
N ILE A 346 -3.24 -0.22 16.98
CA ILE A 346 -4.72 -0.21 17.04
C ILE A 346 -5.31 -1.63 17.06
N ALA A 347 -4.65 -2.60 16.40
CA ALA A 347 -5.05 -4.02 16.45
C ALA A 347 -4.79 -4.64 17.83
N LYS A 348 -3.63 -4.34 18.42
CA LYS A 348 -3.29 -4.80 19.79
C LYS A 348 -4.30 -4.28 20.82
N LEU A 349 -4.75 -3.03 20.68
CA LEU A 349 -5.81 -2.47 21.51
C LEU A 349 -7.16 -3.18 21.32
N ALA A 350 -7.56 -3.41 20.07
CA ALA A 350 -8.79 -4.13 19.76
C ALA A 350 -8.79 -5.57 20.31
N ASP A 351 -7.67 -6.28 20.22
CA ASP A 351 -7.50 -7.63 20.78
C ASP A 351 -7.62 -7.62 22.32
N LYS A 352 -7.03 -6.63 22.99
CA LYS A 352 -7.14 -6.48 24.45
C LYS A 352 -8.58 -6.24 24.89
N VAL A 353 -9.29 -5.36 24.20
CA VAL A 353 -10.71 -5.11 24.45
C VAL A 353 -11.54 -6.37 24.22
N SER A 354 -11.29 -7.10 23.13
CA SER A 354 -11.97 -8.35 22.80
C SER A 354 -11.81 -9.44 23.87
N GLY A 355 -10.62 -9.53 24.48
CA GLY A 355 -10.34 -10.50 25.55
C GLY A 355 -11.12 -10.25 26.84
N ILE A 356 -11.49 -8.99 27.14
CA ILE A 356 -12.29 -8.60 28.31
C ILE A 356 -13.80 -8.70 27.99
N PHE A 357 -14.16 -8.44 26.76
CA PHE A 357 -15.55 -8.32 26.29
C PHE A 357 -16.35 -9.59 26.51
N VAL A 358 -15.81 -10.76 26.15
CA VAL A 358 -16.54 -12.02 26.25
C VAL A 358 -16.93 -12.40 27.69
N PRO A 359 -16.02 -12.36 28.68
CA PRO A 359 -16.39 -12.54 30.09
C PRO A 359 -17.46 -11.57 30.59
N VAL A 360 -17.36 -10.29 30.21
CA VAL A 360 -18.33 -9.25 30.58
C VAL A 360 -19.72 -9.57 30.04
N VAL A 361 -19.78 -9.99 28.76
CA VAL A 361 -21.05 -10.35 28.12
C VAL A 361 -21.70 -11.56 28.80
N ILE A 362 -20.93 -12.60 29.14
CA ILE A 362 -21.44 -13.74 29.89
C ILE A 362 -22.04 -13.27 31.22
N SER A 363 -21.36 -12.37 31.92
CA SER A 363 -21.86 -11.81 33.18
C SER A 363 -23.17 -11.04 32.99
N ILE A 364 -23.27 -10.20 31.93
CA ILE A 364 -24.49 -9.45 31.59
C ILE A 364 -25.62 -10.44 31.27
N ALA A 365 -25.39 -11.48 30.52
CA ALA A 365 -26.41 -12.48 30.20
C ALA A 365 -26.93 -13.17 31.45
N VAL A 366 -26.07 -13.59 32.37
CA VAL A 366 -26.45 -14.20 33.67
C VAL A 366 -27.25 -13.21 34.49
N ILE A 367 -26.79 -11.97 34.63
CA ILE A 367 -27.54 -10.91 35.36
C ILE A 367 -28.91 -10.68 34.73
N THR A 368 -28.98 -10.61 33.37
CA THR A 368 -30.27 -10.46 32.66
C THR A 368 -31.23 -11.59 32.99
N ILE A 369 -30.76 -12.84 32.98
CA ILE A 369 -31.62 -13.99 33.38
C ILE A 369 -32.10 -13.83 34.80
N ILE A 370 -31.25 -13.53 35.74
CA ILE A 370 -31.60 -13.37 37.17
C ILE A 370 -32.63 -12.25 37.35
N VAL A 371 -32.39 -11.09 36.75
CA VAL A 371 -33.32 -9.93 36.84
C VAL A 371 -34.71 -10.28 36.35
N TRP A 372 -34.83 -10.93 35.16
CA TRP A 372 -36.13 -11.29 34.61
C TRP A 372 -36.84 -12.39 35.41
N LEU A 373 -36.10 -13.32 36.04
CA LEU A 373 -36.67 -14.29 36.97
C LEU A 373 -37.22 -13.61 38.21
N LEU A 374 -36.46 -12.65 38.78
CA LEU A 374 -36.91 -11.89 39.96
C LEU A 374 -38.15 -11.01 39.65
N LEU A 375 -38.27 -10.54 38.40
CA LEU A 375 -39.47 -9.82 37.93
C LEU A 375 -40.66 -10.74 37.60
N GLY A 376 -40.54 -12.03 37.85
CA GLY A 376 -41.66 -13.00 37.71
C GLY A 376 -42.04 -13.35 36.26
N LYS A 377 -41.18 -13.07 35.26
CA LYS A 377 -41.49 -13.33 33.85
C LYS A 377 -41.33 -14.77 33.38
N GLY A 378 -41.04 -15.66 34.27
CA GLY A 378 -40.85 -17.11 33.96
C GLY A 378 -39.53 -17.44 33.30
N VAL A 379 -39.13 -18.72 33.41
CA VAL A 379 -37.81 -19.23 32.96
C VAL A 379 -37.60 -19.08 31.45
N SER A 380 -38.64 -19.39 30.66
CA SER A 380 -38.60 -19.30 29.20
C SER A 380 -38.22 -17.90 28.71
N PHE A 381 -38.91 -16.88 29.27
CA PHE A 381 -38.68 -15.49 28.91
C PHE A 381 -37.27 -15.03 29.33
N ALA A 382 -36.89 -15.32 30.59
CA ALA A 382 -35.59 -14.93 31.12
C ALA A 382 -34.43 -15.54 30.32
N LEU A 383 -34.55 -16.84 29.97
CA LEU A 383 -33.58 -17.55 29.17
C LEU A 383 -33.47 -16.98 27.76
N SER A 384 -34.59 -16.65 27.12
CA SER A 384 -34.62 -16.03 25.79
C SER A 384 -33.86 -14.68 25.77
N MET A 385 -34.04 -13.86 26.83
CA MET A 385 -33.30 -12.58 26.94
C MET A 385 -31.82 -12.82 27.11
N GLY A 386 -31.40 -13.72 28.01
CA GLY A 386 -29.99 -14.06 28.21
C GLY A 386 -29.31 -14.66 26.97
N ILE A 387 -30.01 -15.57 26.28
CA ILE A 387 -29.50 -16.14 25.01
C ILE A 387 -29.35 -15.01 23.94
N SER A 388 -30.34 -14.11 23.83
CA SER A 388 -30.26 -12.97 22.91
C SER A 388 -29.04 -12.09 23.19
N VAL A 389 -28.73 -11.83 24.47
CA VAL A 389 -27.50 -11.10 24.88
C VAL A 389 -26.25 -11.84 24.45
N LEU A 390 -26.16 -13.15 24.70
CA LEU A 390 -24.98 -13.94 24.30
C LEU A 390 -24.76 -13.93 22.78
N VAL A 391 -25.82 -14.07 22.01
CA VAL A 391 -25.75 -14.17 20.55
C VAL A 391 -25.41 -12.84 19.90
N ILE A 392 -26.09 -11.73 20.28
CA ILE A 392 -25.85 -10.43 19.65
C ILE A 392 -24.44 -9.87 19.94
N SER A 393 -23.89 -10.28 21.07
CA SER A 393 -22.62 -9.75 21.57
C SER A 393 -21.38 -10.38 20.95
N CYS A 394 -21.50 -11.16 19.89
CA CYS A 394 -20.33 -11.75 19.26
C CYS A 394 -19.39 -10.67 18.67
N PRO A 395 -18.12 -10.58 19.10
CA PRO A 395 -17.17 -9.61 18.55
C PRO A 395 -16.51 -10.11 17.25
N CYS A 396 -17.25 -10.82 16.40
CA CYS A 396 -16.72 -11.48 15.19
C CYS A 396 -16.08 -10.48 14.22
N ALA A 397 -16.76 -9.35 14.01
CA ALA A 397 -16.32 -8.30 13.12
C ALA A 397 -15.05 -7.59 13.60
N LEU A 398 -14.86 -7.48 14.92
CA LEU A 398 -13.72 -6.80 15.54
C LEU A 398 -12.37 -7.43 15.17
N GLY A 399 -12.32 -8.76 15.21
CA GLY A 399 -11.08 -9.51 14.89
C GLY A 399 -10.66 -9.44 13.42
N LEU A 400 -11.56 -8.98 12.53
CA LEU A 400 -11.31 -8.87 11.09
C LEU A 400 -11.09 -7.44 10.63
N ALA A 401 -11.56 -6.46 11.39
CA ALA A 401 -11.58 -5.06 11.03
C ALA A 401 -10.19 -4.54 10.60
N THR A 402 -9.17 -4.79 11.44
CA THR A 402 -7.81 -4.31 11.23
C THR A 402 -7.02 -5.18 10.24
N PRO A 403 -6.89 -6.52 10.43
CA PRO A 403 -6.02 -7.31 9.56
C PRO A 403 -6.49 -7.32 8.10
N THR A 404 -7.80 -7.32 7.85
CA THR A 404 -8.32 -7.28 6.47
C THR A 404 -8.02 -5.96 5.78
N ALA A 405 -8.16 -4.83 6.48
CA ALA A 405 -7.85 -3.51 5.92
C ALA A 405 -6.34 -3.35 5.66
N ILE A 406 -5.48 -3.83 6.55
CA ILE A 406 -4.03 -3.83 6.36
C ILE A 406 -3.65 -4.67 5.14
N MET A 407 -4.12 -5.91 5.04
CA MET A 407 -3.81 -6.80 3.93
C MET A 407 -4.24 -6.20 2.57
N VAL A 408 -5.44 -5.63 2.50
CA VAL A 408 -5.92 -4.97 1.26
C VAL A 408 -5.11 -3.71 0.99
N GLY A 409 -4.76 -2.94 2.02
CA GLY A 409 -4.00 -1.70 1.92
C GLY A 409 -2.56 -1.94 1.46
N THR A 410 -1.84 -2.87 2.11
CA THR A 410 -0.46 -3.22 1.72
C THR A 410 -0.40 -3.84 0.34
N GLY A 411 -1.35 -4.74 0.00
CA GLY A 411 -1.46 -5.29 -1.35
C GLY A 411 -1.80 -4.22 -2.41
N LYS A 412 -2.55 -3.18 -2.04
CA LYS A 412 -2.80 -2.05 -2.94
C LYS A 412 -1.58 -1.14 -3.05
N GLY A 413 -0.84 -0.92 -1.96
CA GLY A 413 0.44 -0.20 -1.96
C GLY A 413 1.45 -0.86 -2.90
N ALA A 414 1.62 -2.17 -2.80
CA ALA A 414 2.53 -2.93 -3.65
C ALA A 414 2.21 -2.77 -5.15
N GLN A 415 0.92 -2.67 -5.54
CA GLN A 415 0.53 -2.37 -6.92
C GLN A 415 0.97 -0.98 -7.42
N TYR A 416 1.26 -0.07 -6.51
CA TYR A 416 1.82 1.26 -6.81
C TYR A 416 3.34 1.32 -6.61
N GLY A 417 4.00 0.20 -6.32
CA GLY A 417 5.42 0.15 -6.01
C GLY A 417 5.75 0.67 -4.60
N ILE A 418 4.77 0.70 -3.69
CA ILE A 418 4.92 1.14 -2.30
C ILE A 418 4.92 -0.10 -1.41
N LEU A 419 6.07 -0.45 -0.86
CA LEU A 419 6.26 -1.62 -0.01
C LEU A 419 6.37 -1.18 1.45
N THR A 420 5.48 -1.67 2.30
CA THR A 420 5.48 -1.36 3.73
C THR A 420 5.94 -2.59 4.49
N LYS A 421 6.94 -2.47 5.38
CA LYS A 421 7.48 -3.58 6.16
C LYS A 421 6.56 -4.06 7.28
N SER A 422 5.77 -3.17 7.85
CA SER A 422 4.92 -3.52 8.97
C SER A 422 3.60 -2.77 8.98
N ALA A 423 2.61 -3.34 9.65
CA ALA A 423 1.35 -2.66 9.93
C ALA A 423 1.53 -1.46 10.88
N GLU A 424 2.56 -1.49 11.71
CA GLU A 424 2.93 -0.40 12.61
C GLU A 424 3.46 0.80 11.81
N SER A 425 4.36 0.56 10.83
CA SER A 425 4.85 1.60 9.93
C SER A 425 3.71 2.25 9.15
N LEU A 426 2.73 1.44 8.70
CA LEU A 426 1.53 1.96 8.03
C LEU A 426 0.66 2.81 8.98
N GLU A 427 0.53 2.42 10.26
CA GLU A 427 -0.21 3.22 11.23
C GLU A 427 0.53 4.50 11.60
N THR A 428 1.85 4.44 11.75
CA THR A 428 2.67 5.61 12.12
C THR A 428 2.72 6.62 10.99
N ALA A 429 2.80 6.19 9.73
CA ALA A 429 2.77 7.08 8.56
C ALA A 429 1.50 7.96 8.50
N HIS A 430 0.38 7.50 9.07
CA HIS A 430 -0.83 8.32 9.22
C HIS A 430 -0.66 9.49 10.22
N GLN A 431 0.27 9.40 11.16
CA GLN A 431 0.45 10.36 12.23
C GLN A 431 1.55 11.38 11.93
N VAL A 432 2.27 11.21 10.82
CA VAL A 432 3.33 12.12 10.38
C VAL A 432 2.78 13.53 10.19
N ASP A 433 3.46 14.51 10.77
CA ASP A 433 3.21 15.94 10.59
C ASP A 433 4.39 16.66 9.91
N THR A 434 5.57 16.06 9.91
CA THR A 434 6.80 16.63 9.37
C THR A 434 7.50 15.62 8.47
N VAL A 435 7.77 16.01 7.23
CA VAL A 435 8.53 15.21 6.26
C VAL A 435 9.89 15.84 6.07
N VAL A 436 10.93 15.08 6.32
CA VAL A 436 12.33 15.48 6.11
C VAL A 436 12.83 14.78 4.86
N LEU A 437 13.22 15.57 3.86
CA LEU A 437 13.70 15.10 2.57
C LEU A 437 15.21 15.28 2.46
N ASP A 438 15.94 14.24 2.12
CA ASP A 438 17.30 14.44 1.63
C ASP A 438 17.28 15.18 0.29
N LYS A 439 18.35 15.89 -0.03
CA LYS A 439 18.45 16.58 -1.32
C LYS A 439 18.79 15.62 -2.45
N THR A 440 19.95 14.96 -2.31
CA THR A 440 20.62 14.23 -3.41
C THR A 440 19.95 12.91 -3.70
N GLY A 441 19.55 12.66 -4.97
CA GLY A 441 18.85 11.43 -5.34
C GLY A 441 17.39 11.38 -4.90
N THR A 442 16.95 12.25 -3.98
CA THR A 442 15.58 12.33 -3.44
C THR A 442 14.81 13.49 -4.07
N ILE A 443 15.17 14.74 -3.78
CA ILE A 443 14.59 15.94 -4.43
C ILE A 443 15.17 16.11 -5.84
N THR A 444 16.46 15.75 -6.01
CA THR A 444 17.22 15.89 -7.26
C THR A 444 17.46 14.52 -7.89
N GLU A 445 17.94 14.50 -9.15
CA GLU A 445 18.19 13.27 -9.90
C GLU A 445 19.36 12.44 -9.31
N GLY A 446 20.21 13.06 -8.48
CA GLY A 446 21.38 12.42 -7.89
C GLY A 446 22.54 12.26 -8.89
N LYS A 447 22.41 12.87 -10.07
CA LYS A 447 23.44 12.88 -11.11
C LYS A 447 23.72 14.31 -11.51
N PRO A 448 24.94 14.84 -11.25
CA PRO A 448 25.34 16.14 -11.74
C PRO A 448 25.21 16.20 -13.26
N SER A 449 24.71 17.29 -13.78
CA SER A 449 24.61 17.57 -15.23
C SER A 449 25.08 18.97 -15.55
N VAL A 450 25.63 19.18 -16.76
CA VAL A 450 25.99 20.51 -17.24
C VAL A 450 24.71 21.30 -17.52
N THR A 451 24.52 22.38 -16.77
CA THR A 451 23.36 23.27 -16.90
C THR A 451 23.64 24.48 -17.76
N ASP A 452 24.84 25.05 -17.69
CA ASP A 452 25.20 26.26 -18.42
C ASP A 452 26.67 26.19 -18.88
N ILE A 453 26.92 26.81 -20.03
CA ILE A 453 28.25 26.98 -20.60
C ILE A 453 28.44 28.47 -20.88
N ALA A 454 29.42 29.08 -20.28
CA ALA A 454 29.74 30.50 -20.41
C ALA A 454 31.17 30.67 -20.99
N PRO A 455 31.35 30.62 -22.32
CA PRO A 455 32.64 30.75 -22.95
C PRO A 455 33.14 32.17 -22.99
N VAL A 456 34.44 32.37 -22.98
CA VAL A 456 35.12 33.67 -23.13
C VAL A 456 36.14 33.57 -24.24
N GLY A 457 35.86 34.25 -25.36
CA GLY A 457 36.72 34.31 -26.52
C GLY A 457 36.79 33.03 -27.40
N ILE A 458 36.00 32.02 -27.09
CA ILE A 458 35.85 30.78 -27.88
C ILE A 458 34.35 30.42 -27.98
N SER A 459 34.00 29.42 -28.77
CA SER A 459 32.61 28.94 -28.84
C SER A 459 32.27 27.95 -27.73
N ASP A 460 30.95 27.80 -27.42
CA ASP A 460 30.41 26.80 -26.46
C ASP A 460 30.92 25.41 -26.79
N LYS A 461 30.90 25.04 -28.08
CA LYS A 461 31.34 23.73 -28.56
C LYS A 461 32.84 23.51 -28.35
N GLU A 462 33.65 24.55 -28.58
CA GLU A 462 35.10 24.48 -28.39
C GLU A 462 35.45 24.40 -26.92
N LEU A 463 34.81 25.19 -26.06
CA LEU A 463 34.97 25.07 -24.59
C LEU A 463 34.60 23.69 -24.09
N LEU A 464 33.45 23.19 -24.53
CA LEU A 464 32.99 21.84 -24.10
C LEU A 464 33.93 20.73 -24.59
N GLN A 465 34.46 20.82 -25.82
CA GLN A 465 35.41 19.86 -26.35
C GLN A 465 36.73 19.82 -25.55
N ILE A 466 37.30 20.99 -25.25
CA ILE A 466 38.51 21.13 -24.44
C ILE A 466 38.28 20.58 -23.04
N ALA A 467 37.16 20.98 -22.44
CA ALA A 467 36.76 20.52 -21.11
C ALA A 467 36.57 18.98 -21.03
N ALA A 468 35.83 18.45 -21.99
CA ALA A 468 35.59 17.02 -22.04
C ALA A 468 36.88 16.20 -22.28
N SER A 469 37.82 16.72 -23.14
CA SER A 469 39.06 16.04 -23.40
C SER A 469 39.92 15.89 -22.13
N ILE A 470 40.07 16.94 -21.33
CA ILE A 470 40.85 16.85 -20.10
C ILE A 470 40.12 16.12 -18.98
N GLU A 471 38.79 16.29 -18.84
CA GLU A 471 37.97 15.64 -17.79
C GLU A 471 37.69 14.17 -18.08
N TYR A 472 37.88 13.70 -19.32
CA TYR A 472 37.71 12.28 -19.68
C TYR A 472 38.62 11.34 -18.86
N LEU A 473 39.77 11.85 -18.42
CA LEU A 473 40.73 11.13 -17.60
C LEU A 473 40.44 11.24 -16.08
N SER A 474 39.44 12.01 -15.69
CA SER A 474 39.08 12.24 -14.29
C SER A 474 37.92 11.32 -13.86
N GLU A 475 38.04 10.70 -12.70
CA GLU A 475 36.96 9.89 -12.11
C GLU A 475 35.94 10.72 -11.32
N HIS A 476 36.11 12.03 -11.29
CA HIS A 476 35.22 12.90 -10.49
C HIS A 476 33.81 12.97 -11.07
N PRO A 477 32.74 12.95 -10.25
CA PRO A 477 31.35 13.01 -10.76
C PRO A 477 31.04 14.22 -11.64
N LEU A 478 31.63 15.38 -11.38
CA LEU A 478 31.50 16.58 -12.20
C LEU A 478 32.15 16.43 -13.58
N ALA A 479 33.27 15.69 -13.67
CA ALA A 479 33.96 15.36 -14.91
C ALA A 479 33.06 14.50 -15.81
N LYS A 480 32.42 13.47 -15.23
CA LYS A 480 31.46 12.63 -15.98
C LYS A 480 30.31 13.43 -16.59
N ALA A 481 29.79 14.40 -15.86
CA ALA A 481 28.72 15.29 -16.37
C ALA A 481 29.16 16.08 -17.63
N ILE A 482 30.41 16.54 -17.65
CA ILE A 482 30.98 17.27 -18.80
C ILE A 482 31.18 16.32 -19.98
N VAL A 483 31.74 15.13 -19.73
CA VAL A 483 31.97 14.12 -20.76
C VAL A 483 30.66 13.65 -21.38
N GLU A 484 29.64 13.38 -20.56
CA GLU A 484 28.28 13.01 -21.04
C GLU A 484 27.63 14.12 -21.89
N LYS A 485 27.82 15.39 -21.50
CA LYS A 485 27.32 16.52 -22.28
C LYS A 485 27.99 16.66 -23.62
N ALA A 486 29.24 16.23 -23.73
CA ALA A 486 30.07 16.27 -24.94
C ALA A 486 29.87 15.04 -25.85
N ASP A 487 28.85 14.23 -25.64
CA ASP A 487 28.57 13.07 -26.48
C ASP A 487 28.44 13.47 -27.96
N GLY A 488 29.12 12.71 -28.82
CA GLY A 488 29.24 13.01 -30.26
C GLY A 488 30.34 14.00 -30.62
N LEU A 489 31.15 14.50 -29.68
CA LEU A 489 32.35 15.28 -29.97
C LEU A 489 33.59 14.36 -29.98
N GLU A 490 34.53 14.64 -30.89
CA GLU A 490 35.84 13.96 -30.86
C GLU A 490 36.72 14.59 -29.76
N PHE A 491 37.30 13.75 -28.87
CA PHE A 491 38.16 14.21 -27.80
C PHE A 491 39.58 14.27 -28.30
N SER A 492 40.30 15.33 -27.90
CA SER A 492 41.70 15.49 -28.22
C SER A 492 42.63 14.68 -27.29
N ASP A 493 43.79 14.30 -27.78
CA ASP A 493 44.82 13.63 -26.97
C ASP A 493 45.32 14.53 -25.82
N VAL A 494 45.42 13.92 -24.61
CA VAL A 494 45.88 14.63 -23.40
C VAL A 494 47.21 14.06 -22.93
N ALA A 495 48.20 14.92 -22.82
CA ALA A 495 49.49 14.59 -22.23
C ALA A 495 49.67 15.30 -20.86
N ASP A 496 50.62 14.79 -20.05
CA ASP A 496 50.97 15.36 -18.75
C ASP A 496 49.78 15.62 -17.81
N PHE A 497 48.79 14.72 -17.82
CA PHE A 497 47.61 14.82 -16.95
C PHE A 497 48.01 14.72 -15.47
N GLU A 498 47.56 15.67 -14.68
CA GLU A 498 47.73 15.68 -13.23
C GLU A 498 46.48 16.16 -12.53
N GLN A 499 46.00 15.37 -11.57
CA GLN A 499 44.87 15.74 -10.71
C GLN A 499 45.36 16.39 -9.41
N ILE A 500 44.86 17.58 -9.12
CA ILE A 500 45.18 18.34 -7.89
C ILE A 500 43.99 18.20 -6.93
N VAL A 501 44.25 17.49 -5.83
CA VAL A 501 43.20 17.18 -4.84
C VAL A 501 42.54 18.47 -4.29
N GLY A 502 41.20 18.55 -4.41
CA GLY A 502 40.40 19.67 -3.91
C GLY A 502 40.48 20.94 -4.76
N GLN A 503 41.13 20.90 -5.95
CA GLN A 503 41.24 22.06 -6.85
C GLN A 503 40.73 21.77 -8.26
N GLY A 504 41.16 20.66 -8.89
CA GLY A 504 40.83 20.35 -10.28
C GLY A 504 41.86 19.50 -10.98
N VAL A 505 41.96 19.60 -12.31
CA VAL A 505 42.88 18.86 -13.16
C VAL A 505 43.68 19.81 -14.07
N LYS A 506 44.88 19.40 -14.44
CA LYS A 506 45.71 20.10 -15.44
C LYS A 506 46.34 19.11 -16.41
N GLY A 507 46.67 19.56 -17.61
CA GLY A 507 47.27 18.75 -18.65
C GLY A 507 47.52 19.54 -19.92
N ASN A 508 48.10 18.88 -20.92
CA ASN A 508 48.32 19.43 -22.26
C ASN A 508 47.29 18.80 -23.23
N VAL A 509 46.39 19.57 -23.78
CA VAL A 509 45.40 19.16 -24.78
C VAL A 509 45.83 19.74 -26.14
N ASP A 510 46.14 18.91 -27.12
CA ASP A 510 46.67 19.34 -28.43
C ASP A 510 47.87 20.26 -28.32
N GLY A 511 48.76 20.03 -27.35
CA GLY A 511 49.97 20.85 -27.15
C GLY A 511 49.70 22.18 -26.42
N LYS A 512 48.50 22.48 -26.00
CA LYS A 512 48.13 23.67 -25.20
C LYS A 512 47.99 23.28 -23.74
N LYS A 513 48.54 24.10 -22.85
CA LYS A 513 48.38 23.88 -21.41
C LYS A 513 46.94 24.22 -20.96
N VAL A 514 46.22 23.22 -20.46
CA VAL A 514 44.83 23.39 -19.98
C VAL A 514 44.81 23.24 -18.47
N LEU A 515 44.06 24.13 -17.81
CA LEU A 515 43.69 24.06 -16.40
C LEU A 515 42.17 23.99 -16.31
N ALA A 516 41.63 23.03 -15.56
CA ALA A 516 40.22 22.87 -15.31
C ALA A 516 39.98 22.67 -13.79
N GLY A 517 39.26 23.55 -13.15
CA GLY A 517 39.06 23.45 -11.71
C GLY A 517 38.25 24.59 -11.07
N ASN A 518 38.36 24.69 -9.75
CA ASN A 518 37.65 25.72 -8.98
C ASN A 518 38.37 27.09 -9.04
N TYR A 519 37.70 28.13 -8.51
CA TYR A 519 38.24 29.50 -8.44
C TYR A 519 39.59 29.57 -7.76
N LYS A 520 39.84 28.78 -6.71
CA LYS A 520 41.12 28.70 -5.99
C LYS A 520 42.26 28.29 -6.91
N MET A 521 42.03 27.28 -7.73
CA MET A 521 43.04 26.82 -8.71
C MET A 521 43.43 27.89 -9.71
N MET A 522 42.47 28.67 -10.21
CA MET A 522 42.70 29.78 -11.15
C MET A 522 43.57 30.86 -10.49
N ARG A 523 43.25 31.25 -9.29
CA ARG A 523 43.98 32.25 -8.51
C ARG A 523 45.42 31.83 -8.19
N GLU A 524 45.64 30.57 -7.77
CA GLU A 524 46.97 30.07 -7.48
C GLU A 524 47.87 29.97 -8.74
N ASN A 525 47.29 29.82 -9.91
CA ASN A 525 48.00 29.85 -11.19
C ASN A 525 48.05 31.24 -11.84
N ASN A 526 47.71 32.33 -11.12
CA ASN A 526 47.72 33.71 -11.56
C ASN A 526 46.82 33.95 -12.82
N ILE A 527 45.70 33.25 -12.92
CA ILE A 527 44.70 33.49 -13.95
C ILE A 527 43.77 34.59 -13.43
N GLU A 528 43.69 35.70 -14.19
CA GLU A 528 42.75 36.81 -13.86
C GLU A 528 41.32 36.36 -14.15
N VAL A 529 40.56 36.10 -13.11
CA VAL A 529 39.13 35.73 -13.16
C VAL A 529 38.43 36.25 -11.91
N SER A 530 37.19 36.72 -12.03
CA SER A 530 36.33 37.05 -10.88
C SER A 530 35.65 35.78 -10.39
N GLU A 531 35.42 35.72 -9.07
CA GLU A 531 34.59 34.68 -8.50
C GLU A 531 33.18 34.84 -9.06
N ASP A 532 32.59 33.71 -9.51
CA ASP A 532 31.28 33.72 -10.10
C ASP A 532 30.21 33.59 -8.99
N GLU A 533 29.55 34.71 -8.75
CA GLU A 533 28.43 34.75 -7.80
C GLU A 533 27.08 34.38 -8.46
N ILE A 534 26.99 34.43 -9.80
CA ILE A 534 25.71 34.24 -10.50
C ILE A 534 25.29 32.78 -10.44
N PHE A 535 26.14 31.86 -10.91
CA PHE A 535 25.85 30.44 -10.87
C PHE A 535 25.88 29.90 -9.43
N ALA A 536 26.74 30.43 -8.56
CA ALA A 536 26.77 30.07 -7.15
C ALA A 536 25.45 30.43 -6.44
N ASN A 537 24.88 31.60 -6.68
CA ASN A 537 23.58 32.03 -6.15
C ASN A 537 22.40 31.21 -6.71
N ASP A 538 22.57 30.60 -7.88
CA ASP A 538 21.62 29.68 -8.48
C ASP A 538 21.76 28.22 -7.94
N GLY A 539 22.73 27.99 -7.08
CA GLY A 539 23.01 26.69 -6.50
C GLY A 539 23.78 25.73 -7.42
N LYS A 540 24.53 26.28 -8.39
CA LYS A 540 25.34 25.53 -9.34
C LYS A 540 26.82 25.56 -8.96
N THR A 541 27.56 24.54 -9.33
CA THR A 541 29.02 24.47 -9.14
C THR A 541 29.72 24.97 -10.40
N SER A 542 30.47 26.05 -10.29
CA SER A 542 31.22 26.64 -11.37
C SER A 542 32.58 25.96 -11.51
N LEU A 543 32.86 25.37 -12.68
CA LEU A 543 34.15 24.85 -13.10
C LEU A 543 34.77 25.83 -14.09
N TYR A 544 35.96 26.33 -13.74
CA TYR A 544 36.69 27.33 -14.49
C TYR A 544 37.70 26.64 -15.40
N PHE A 545 37.82 27.14 -16.63
CA PHE A 545 38.74 26.63 -17.64
C PHE A 545 39.70 27.71 -18.12
N ALA A 546 40.99 27.36 -18.23
CA ALA A 546 41.99 28.24 -18.79
C ALA A 546 42.90 27.48 -19.76
N VAL A 547 43.26 28.10 -20.85
CA VAL A 547 44.17 27.59 -21.90
C VAL A 547 45.35 28.55 -22.04
N ASP A 548 46.58 28.02 -21.99
CA ASP A 548 47.82 28.80 -22.07
C ASP A 548 47.81 30.02 -21.12
N ASN A 549 47.41 29.81 -19.89
CA ASN A 549 47.24 30.81 -18.84
C ASN A 549 46.24 31.93 -19.14
N LYS A 550 45.31 31.74 -20.10
CA LYS A 550 44.20 32.65 -20.37
C LYS A 550 42.89 31.97 -19.95
N PHE A 551 42.06 32.70 -19.26
CA PHE A 551 40.69 32.26 -18.92
C PHE A 551 39.85 32.13 -20.20
N VAL A 552 39.21 30.99 -20.42
CA VAL A 552 38.41 30.67 -21.61
C VAL A 552 36.95 30.40 -21.31
N GLY A 553 36.58 30.29 -20.06
CA GLY A 553 35.16 30.18 -19.71
C GLY A 553 34.85 29.37 -18.44
N ILE A 554 33.57 29.30 -18.16
CA ILE A 554 32.99 28.55 -17.03
C ILE A 554 31.99 27.55 -17.59
N ILE A 555 32.03 26.33 -17.04
CA ILE A 555 30.94 25.35 -17.19
C ILE A 555 30.32 25.15 -15.83
N ALA A 556 29.01 25.45 -15.72
CA ALA A 556 28.25 25.24 -14.51
C ALA A 556 27.60 23.86 -14.51
N VAL A 557 27.79 23.16 -13.40
CA VAL A 557 27.24 21.80 -13.18
C VAL A 557 26.37 21.83 -11.95
N ALA A 558 25.19 21.25 -12.02
CA ALA A 558 24.31 21.09 -10.88
C ALA A 558 23.59 19.75 -10.92
N ASP A 559 23.18 19.29 -9.74
CA ASP A 559 22.25 18.18 -9.60
C ASP A 559 20.83 18.73 -9.79
N THR A 560 20.18 18.33 -10.87
CA THR A 560 18.91 18.91 -11.30
C THR A 560 17.75 18.43 -10.44
N ILE A 561 16.82 19.36 -10.12
CA ILE A 561 15.58 19.03 -9.39
C ILE A 561 14.71 18.17 -10.30
N LYS A 562 14.19 17.05 -9.79
CA LYS A 562 13.25 16.20 -10.53
C LYS A 562 11.97 16.99 -10.89
N GLU A 563 11.42 16.76 -12.07
CA GLU A 563 10.22 17.45 -12.55
C GLU A 563 9.02 17.31 -11.59
N THR A 564 8.91 16.18 -10.96
CA THR A 564 7.81 15.85 -10.03
C THR A 564 7.99 16.42 -8.63
N SER A 565 9.22 16.80 -8.23
CA SER A 565 9.54 17.20 -6.86
C SER A 565 8.76 18.42 -6.38
N ARG A 566 8.60 19.44 -7.23
CA ARG A 566 7.84 20.64 -6.87
C ARG A 566 6.40 20.30 -6.54
N GLN A 567 5.73 19.53 -7.40
CA GLN A 567 4.33 19.16 -7.22
C GLN A 567 4.17 18.26 -5.99
N ALA A 568 5.09 17.31 -5.77
CA ALA A 568 5.05 16.43 -4.62
C ALA A 568 5.15 17.21 -3.29
N ILE A 569 6.05 18.20 -3.22
CA ILE A 569 6.20 19.06 -2.05
C ILE A 569 4.94 19.93 -1.84
N GLU A 570 4.34 20.47 -2.92
CA GLU A 570 3.07 21.20 -2.84
C GLU A 570 1.93 20.31 -2.32
N ASP A 571 1.83 19.07 -2.80
CA ASP A 571 0.82 18.12 -2.37
C ASP A 571 1.00 17.73 -0.89
N MET A 572 2.24 17.52 -0.42
CA MET A 572 2.54 17.29 1.00
C MET A 572 2.11 18.49 1.86
N ARG A 573 2.44 19.72 1.42
CA ARG A 573 2.02 20.94 2.10
C ARG A 573 0.51 21.11 2.16
N ASN A 574 -0.18 20.78 1.06
CA ASN A 574 -1.64 20.79 0.99
C ASN A 574 -2.29 19.74 1.92
N MET A 575 -1.57 18.68 2.26
CA MET A 575 -1.98 17.70 3.28
C MET A 575 -1.76 18.23 4.71
N GLY A 576 -1.15 19.40 4.87
CA GLY A 576 -0.86 20.01 6.17
C GLY A 576 0.47 19.56 6.78
N LEU A 577 1.36 18.97 5.97
CA LEU A 577 2.67 18.49 6.43
C LEU A 577 3.71 19.62 6.33
N ASP A 578 4.61 19.69 7.31
CA ASP A 578 5.82 20.48 7.20
C ASP A 578 6.87 19.73 6.41
N VAL A 579 7.44 20.38 5.38
CA VAL A 579 8.43 19.76 4.49
C VAL A 579 9.77 20.45 4.66
N ILE A 580 10.77 19.72 5.14
CA ILE A 580 12.12 20.19 5.49
C ILE A 580 13.13 19.49 4.58
N MET A 581 14.01 20.24 3.94
CA MET A 581 15.12 19.67 3.17
C MET A 581 16.37 19.59 4.03
N LEU A 582 17.07 18.44 3.98
CA LEU A 582 18.44 18.28 4.50
C LEU A 582 19.44 18.22 3.35
N THR A 583 20.57 18.89 3.50
CA THR A 583 21.65 18.84 2.52
C THR A 583 23.02 19.05 3.17
N GLY A 584 24.04 18.38 2.64
CA GLY A 584 25.43 18.65 2.96
C GLY A 584 26.01 19.90 2.28
N ASP A 585 25.24 20.51 1.37
CA ASP A 585 25.68 21.71 0.65
C ASP A 585 25.72 22.93 1.60
N ASN A 586 26.42 23.95 1.14
CA ASN A 586 26.48 25.23 1.86
C ASN A 586 25.11 25.95 1.90
N ALA A 587 25.00 26.94 2.78
CA ALA A 587 23.76 27.67 2.98
C ALA A 587 23.25 28.42 1.74
N ILE A 588 24.14 28.84 0.84
CA ILE A 588 23.77 29.58 -0.40
C ILE A 588 23.02 28.62 -1.33
N THR A 589 23.60 27.45 -1.62
CA THR A 589 22.98 26.42 -2.46
C THR A 589 21.66 25.91 -1.87
N ALA A 590 21.62 25.67 -0.54
CA ALA A 590 20.42 25.23 0.13
C ALA A 590 19.26 26.25 0.01
N ASN A 591 19.57 27.55 0.17
CA ASN A 591 18.60 28.62 0.01
C ASN A 591 18.15 28.81 -1.44
N ALA A 592 19.05 28.61 -2.41
CA ALA A 592 18.70 28.66 -3.83
C ALA A 592 17.65 27.60 -4.17
N ILE A 593 17.81 26.36 -3.70
CA ILE A 593 16.84 25.29 -3.89
C ILE A 593 15.54 25.57 -3.14
N LYS A 594 15.62 26.05 -1.89
CA LYS A 594 14.45 26.42 -1.09
C LYS A 594 13.60 27.48 -1.77
N ASN A 595 14.21 28.45 -2.44
CA ASN A 595 13.49 29.50 -3.18
C ASN A 595 12.80 28.97 -4.44
N LYS A 596 13.29 27.88 -5.02
CA LYS A 596 12.69 27.20 -6.19
C LYS A 596 11.55 26.25 -5.81
N LEU A 597 11.50 25.77 -4.55
CA LEU A 597 10.55 24.75 -4.09
C LEU A 597 9.75 25.28 -2.88
N PRO A 598 8.48 24.89 -2.71
CA PRO A 598 7.63 25.33 -1.59
C PRO A 598 7.95 24.61 -0.27
N LEU A 599 9.24 24.55 0.11
CA LEU A 599 9.71 23.96 1.34
C LEU A 599 9.40 24.85 2.56
N SER A 600 9.10 24.23 3.72
CA SER A 600 8.95 24.96 4.99
C SER A 600 10.29 25.51 5.45
N SER A 601 11.34 24.69 5.43
CA SER A 601 12.70 25.08 5.79
C SER A 601 13.74 24.21 5.07
N ALA A 602 15.00 24.66 5.12
CA ALA A 602 16.16 23.87 4.65
C ALA A 602 17.26 23.95 5.70
N VAL A 603 17.91 22.82 5.98
CA VAL A 603 19.05 22.70 6.88
C VAL A 603 20.27 22.35 6.02
N ALA A 604 21.24 23.25 5.98
CA ALA A 604 22.47 23.14 5.20
C ALA A 604 23.63 22.59 6.04
N GLU A 605 24.72 22.19 5.37
CA GLU A 605 26.00 21.77 5.98
C GLU A 605 25.85 20.58 6.96
N VAL A 606 24.88 19.69 6.67
CA VAL A 606 24.60 18.52 7.52
C VAL A 606 25.47 17.36 7.04
N LEU A 607 26.37 16.90 7.92
CA LEU A 607 27.14 15.68 7.65
C LEU A 607 26.24 14.44 7.71
N PRO A 608 26.61 13.34 7.03
CA PRO A 608 25.82 12.09 7.07
C PRO A 608 25.55 11.59 8.50
N SER A 609 26.54 11.72 9.41
CA SER A 609 26.40 11.38 10.83
C SER A 609 25.39 12.25 11.58
N ASP A 610 25.18 13.49 11.15
CA ASP A 610 24.41 14.49 11.88
C ASP A 610 22.94 14.54 11.42
N LYS A 611 22.61 13.88 10.31
CA LYS A 611 21.23 13.78 9.83
C LYS A 611 20.29 13.13 10.86
N GLU A 612 20.77 12.11 11.58
CA GLU A 612 20.04 11.49 12.69
C GLU A 612 19.75 12.50 13.79
N GLU A 613 20.70 13.37 14.13
CA GLU A 613 20.53 14.36 15.18
C GLU A 613 19.46 15.41 14.84
N VAL A 614 19.33 15.81 13.58
CA VAL A 614 18.27 16.71 13.13
C VAL A 614 16.90 16.06 13.30
N VAL A 615 16.75 14.80 12.88
CA VAL A 615 15.51 14.04 13.06
C VAL A 615 15.16 13.92 14.55
N ARG A 616 16.14 13.58 15.39
CA ARG A 616 15.98 13.48 16.85
C ARG A 616 15.53 14.78 17.50
N LYS A 617 16.08 15.92 17.07
CA LYS A 617 15.69 17.25 17.59
C LYS A 617 14.23 17.59 17.24
N LEU A 618 13.79 17.27 16.02
CA LEU A 618 12.40 17.45 15.59
C LEU A 618 11.45 16.57 16.43
N GLN A 619 11.81 15.31 16.67
CA GLN A 619 11.03 14.41 17.52
C GLN A 619 10.96 14.90 18.97
N GLN A 620 12.05 15.43 19.52
CA GLN A 620 12.07 16.03 20.88
C GLN A 620 11.21 17.28 20.98
N SER A 621 11.01 17.99 19.88
CA SER A 621 10.09 19.13 19.80
C SER A 621 8.61 18.71 19.68
N GLY A 622 8.32 17.40 19.64
CA GLY A 622 6.98 16.83 19.62
C GLY A 622 6.46 16.50 18.24
N HIS A 623 7.27 16.62 17.19
CA HIS A 623 6.90 16.27 15.83
C HIS A 623 6.94 14.76 15.57
N LYS A 624 6.04 14.31 14.70
CA LYS A 624 6.06 12.97 14.11
C LYS A 624 6.72 13.03 12.74
N VAL A 625 7.94 12.50 12.67
CA VAL A 625 8.86 12.72 11.57
C VAL A 625 8.90 11.53 10.62
N ALA A 626 8.65 11.77 9.33
CA ALA A 626 9.05 10.87 8.25
C ALA A 626 10.37 11.36 7.66
N MET A 627 11.38 10.49 7.58
CA MET A 627 12.62 10.74 6.85
C MET A 627 12.57 10.06 5.49
N VAL A 628 12.88 10.79 4.43
CA VAL A 628 12.93 10.28 3.05
C VAL A 628 14.35 10.42 2.50
N GLY A 629 14.92 9.32 2.02
CA GLY A 629 16.28 9.29 1.48
C GLY A 629 16.53 8.09 0.58
N ASP A 630 17.74 8.01 -0.03
CA ASP A 630 18.15 6.90 -0.89
C ASP A 630 18.67 5.65 -0.14
N GLY A 631 18.87 5.77 1.15
CA GLY A 631 19.19 4.69 2.09
C GLY A 631 20.67 4.45 2.36
N ILE A 632 21.60 4.82 1.49
CA ILE A 632 23.03 4.51 1.70
C ILE A 632 23.62 5.42 2.78
N ASN A 633 23.46 6.74 2.60
CA ASN A 633 24.00 7.76 3.50
C ASN A 633 23.01 8.13 4.61
N ASP A 634 21.73 7.77 4.44
CA ASP A 634 20.61 8.18 5.28
C ASP A 634 20.14 7.10 6.24
N ALA A 635 20.71 5.89 6.18
CA ALA A 635 20.29 4.74 6.98
C ALA A 635 20.14 5.02 8.48
N PRO A 636 21.04 5.75 9.16
CA PRO A 636 20.87 6.12 10.57
C PRO A 636 19.67 7.05 10.79
N ALA A 637 19.42 8.01 9.90
CA ALA A 637 18.31 8.95 9.97
C ALA A 637 16.97 8.28 9.64
N LEU A 638 16.95 7.38 8.63
CA LEU A 638 15.79 6.55 8.28
C LEU A 638 15.35 5.67 9.45
N THR A 639 16.32 4.97 10.07
CA THR A 639 16.06 4.11 11.24
C THR A 639 15.60 4.92 12.45
N ARG A 640 16.08 6.16 12.62
CA ARG A 640 15.75 7.03 13.75
C ARG A 640 14.36 7.64 13.63
N ALA A 641 13.90 7.95 12.44
CA ALA A 641 12.61 8.60 12.18
C ALA A 641 11.45 7.77 12.75
N ASP A 642 10.28 8.40 12.96
CA ASP A 642 9.06 7.66 13.28
C ASP A 642 8.64 6.76 12.11
N VAL A 643 8.93 7.21 10.87
CA VAL A 643 8.79 6.42 9.65
C VAL A 643 9.97 6.72 8.72
N GLY A 644 10.80 5.73 8.44
CA GLY A 644 11.81 5.81 7.39
C GLY A 644 11.23 5.42 6.04
N ILE A 645 11.41 6.25 5.02
CA ILE A 645 10.95 6.01 3.65
C ILE A 645 12.15 6.01 2.71
N ALA A 646 12.50 4.85 2.17
CA ALA A 646 13.54 4.73 1.15
C ALA A 646 12.94 4.94 -0.24
N ILE A 647 13.61 5.75 -1.07
CA ILE A 647 13.18 6.09 -2.43
C ILE A 647 14.16 5.50 -3.45
N GLY A 648 13.61 4.91 -4.54
CA GLY A 648 14.44 4.31 -5.58
C GLY A 648 15.17 3.06 -5.10
N ALA A 649 14.44 2.03 -4.68
CA ALA A 649 14.96 0.82 -4.03
C ALA A 649 15.97 0.05 -4.91
N GLY A 650 17.20 0.56 -4.95
CA GLY A 650 18.32 -0.08 -5.64
C GLY A 650 19.33 -0.77 -4.72
N THR A 651 19.25 -0.58 -3.41
CA THR A 651 20.23 -1.11 -2.45
C THR A 651 19.58 -1.91 -1.34
N ASP A 652 20.19 -3.05 -1.01
CA ASP A 652 19.74 -3.90 0.09
C ASP A 652 19.75 -3.14 1.44
N ILE A 653 20.66 -2.17 1.62
CA ILE A 653 20.77 -1.32 2.81
C ILE A 653 19.54 -0.41 2.97
N ALA A 654 19.05 0.17 1.88
CA ALA A 654 17.85 1.00 1.91
C ALA A 654 16.62 0.17 2.31
N ILE A 655 16.50 -1.03 1.75
CA ILE A 655 15.43 -1.97 2.08
C ILE A 655 15.52 -2.36 3.56
N GLU A 656 16.71 -2.58 4.12
CA GLU A 656 16.88 -2.99 5.51
C GLU A 656 16.58 -1.87 6.50
N SER A 657 16.93 -0.63 6.18
CA SER A 657 16.87 0.52 7.11
C SER A 657 15.52 1.25 7.14
N ALA A 658 14.72 1.17 6.07
CA ALA A 658 13.47 1.91 5.96
C ALA A 658 12.25 1.09 6.38
N ASP A 659 11.18 1.76 6.81
CA ASP A 659 9.86 1.22 7.12
C ASP A 659 8.97 1.07 5.89
N ILE A 660 9.12 2.00 4.96
CA ILE A 660 8.42 2.02 3.66
C ILE A 660 9.49 2.12 2.57
N VAL A 661 9.38 1.27 1.56
CA VAL A 661 10.29 1.24 0.42
C VAL A 661 9.50 1.59 -0.83
N LEU A 662 9.95 2.63 -1.53
CA LEU A 662 9.39 3.07 -2.80
C LEU A 662 10.25 2.53 -3.94
N MET A 663 9.63 1.75 -4.82
CA MET A 663 10.34 1.11 -5.94
C MET A 663 10.81 2.12 -6.98
N LYS A 664 10.13 3.27 -7.06
CA LYS A 664 10.48 4.38 -7.94
C LYS A 664 11.25 5.44 -7.20
N SER A 665 12.04 6.20 -7.96
CA SER A 665 12.71 7.38 -7.47
C SER A 665 11.85 8.65 -7.67
N ASP A 666 10.55 8.59 -7.30
CA ASP A 666 9.58 9.68 -7.46
C ASP A 666 8.98 10.11 -6.11
N LEU A 667 9.12 11.38 -5.76
CA LEU A 667 8.55 11.96 -4.53
C LEU A 667 7.02 11.92 -4.47
N GLN A 668 6.32 11.79 -5.61
CA GLN A 668 4.87 11.59 -5.63
C GLN A 668 4.44 10.27 -4.98
N ASP A 669 5.32 9.28 -4.96
CA ASP A 669 5.02 8.02 -4.27
C ASP A 669 5.12 8.16 -2.74
N VAL A 670 5.88 9.14 -2.22
CA VAL A 670 5.83 9.52 -0.79
C VAL A 670 4.44 10.07 -0.45
N VAL A 671 3.92 11.00 -1.26
CA VAL A 671 2.54 11.53 -1.10
C VAL A 671 1.53 10.38 -1.12
N THR A 672 1.64 9.51 -2.11
CA THR A 672 0.75 8.35 -2.28
C THR A 672 0.81 7.40 -1.08
N SER A 673 2.00 7.18 -0.51
CA SER A 673 2.19 6.31 0.66
C SER A 673 1.48 6.85 1.91
N ILE A 674 1.56 8.15 2.15
CA ILE A 674 0.89 8.83 3.26
C ILE A 674 -0.63 8.85 3.04
N GLU A 675 -1.12 9.14 1.82
CA GLU A 675 -2.55 9.08 1.47
C GLU A 675 -3.13 7.68 1.66
N LEU A 676 -2.38 6.64 1.25
CA LEU A 676 -2.77 5.25 1.44
C LEU A 676 -2.88 4.92 2.92
N SER A 677 -1.90 5.31 3.72
CA SER A 677 -1.92 5.15 5.17
C SER A 677 -3.16 5.81 5.79
N HIS A 678 -3.44 7.07 5.46
CA HIS A 678 -4.64 7.77 5.90
C HIS A 678 -5.93 7.00 5.53
N SER A 679 -6.01 6.50 4.30
CA SER A 679 -7.18 5.75 3.81
C SER A 679 -7.37 4.43 4.54
N VAL A 680 -6.29 3.70 4.81
CA VAL A 680 -6.31 2.42 5.54
C VAL A 680 -6.72 2.65 6.99
N ILE A 681 -6.09 3.59 7.68
CA ILE A 681 -6.40 3.87 9.09
C ILE A 681 -7.82 4.42 9.27
N LYS A 682 -8.29 5.26 8.36
CA LYS A 682 -9.69 5.71 8.33
C LYS A 682 -10.65 4.51 8.20
N ASN A 683 -10.36 3.60 7.28
CA ASN A 683 -11.17 2.40 7.07
C ASN A 683 -11.17 1.49 8.31
N ILE A 684 -10.01 1.32 8.98
CA ILE A 684 -9.91 0.58 10.24
C ILE A 684 -10.77 1.24 11.33
N LYS A 685 -10.66 2.56 11.49
CA LYS A 685 -11.46 3.31 12.48
C LYS A 685 -12.97 3.17 12.21
N GLU A 686 -13.40 3.28 10.96
CA GLU A 686 -14.81 3.07 10.55
C GLU A 686 -15.28 1.64 10.89
N ASN A 687 -14.46 0.64 10.55
CA ASN A 687 -14.78 -0.76 10.84
C ASN A 687 -14.88 -1.05 12.34
N LEU A 688 -13.96 -0.54 13.15
CA LEU A 688 -13.98 -0.67 14.60
C LEU A 688 -15.18 0.05 15.21
N PHE A 689 -15.48 1.26 14.76
CA PHE A 689 -16.64 2.01 15.22
C PHE A 689 -17.93 1.21 15.00
N TRP A 690 -18.18 0.71 13.80
CA TRP A 690 -19.38 -0.07 13.51
C TRP A 690 -19.39 -1.41 14.24
N ALA A 691 -18.25 -2.08 14.40
CA ALA A 691 -18.14 -3.33 15.15
C ALA A 691 -18.51 -3.18 16.64
N PHE A 692 -18.24 -2.02 17.25
CA PHE A 692 -18.64 -1.74 18.62
C PHE A 692 -20.04 -1.14 18.74
N PHE A 693 -20.41 -0.25 17.85
CA PHE A 693 -21.64 0.52 17.93
C PHE A 693 -22.88 -0.36 17.95
N TYR A 694 -22.96 -1.33 17.03
CA TYR A 694 -24.13 -2.20 16.99
C TYR A 694 -24.21 -3.13 18.21
N ASN A 695 -23.08 -3.56 18.79
CA ASN A 695 -23.05 -4.33 20.04
C ASN A 695 -23.51 -3.47 21.23
N ALA A 696 -22.99 -2.25 21.35
CA ALA A 696 -23.34 -1.33 22.42
C ALA A 696 -24.86 -0.98 22.41
N LEU A 697 -25.46 -0.87 21.21
CA LEU A 697 -26.88 -0.65 21.06
C LEU A 697 -27.69 -1.95 21.23
N GLY A 698 -27.21 -3.05 20.72
CA GLY A 698 -27.92 -4.32 20.67
C GLY A 698 -28.00 -5.02 22.01
N ILE A 699 -26.96 -4.95 22.86
CA ILE A 699 -26.92 -5.62 24.18
C ILE A 699 -28.04 -5.12 25.11
N PRO A 700 -28.28 -3.81 25.32
CA PRO A 700 -29.40 -3.33 26.12
C PRO A 700 -30.77 -3.75 25.57
N ILE A 701 -30.91 -3.74 24.24
CA ILE A 701 -32.18 -4.18 23.60
C ILE A 701 -32.40 -5.67 23.84
N ALA A 702 -31.35 -6.49 23.66
CA ALA A 702 -31.39 -7.92 23.92
C ALA A 702 -31.63 -8.24 25.39
N ALA A 703 -31.08 -7.45 26.32
CA ALA A 703 -31.34 -7.58 27.75
C ALA A 703 -32.79 -7.21 28.14
N GLY A 704 -33.57 -6.64 27.21
CA GLY A 704 -34.99 -6.33 27.42
C GLY A 704 -35.26 -4.95 28.00
N VAL A 705 -34.35 -4.00 27.92
CA VAL A 705 -34.53 -2.61 28.39
C VAL A 705 -35.75 -1.98 27.70
N LEU A 706 -35.94 -2.22 26.40
CA LEU A 706 -37.10 -1.70 25.65
C LEU A 706 -38.41 -2.48 25.91
N TYR A 707 -38.32 -3.67 26.51
CA TYR A 707 -39.54 -4.45 26.81
C TYR A 707 -40.40 -3.75 27.85
N GLY A 708 -39.81 -3.17 28.87
CA GLY A 708 -40.54 -2.41 29.89
C GLY A 708 -41.19 -1.12 29.36
N ILE A 709 -40.66 -0.52 28.30
CA ILE A 709 -41.12 0.79 27.79
C ILE A 709 -42.03 0.59 26.56
N ALA A 710 -41.65 -0.28 25.62
CA ALA A 710 -42.31 -0.44 24.32
C ALA A 710 -42.81 -1.87 24.03
N GLY A 711 -42.68 -2.80 24.96
CA GLY A 711 -43.04 -4.21 24.76
C GLY A 711 -42.14 -4.94 23.75
N LEU A 712 -41.03 -4.31 23.30
CA LEU A 712 -40.16 -4.87 22.27
C LEU A 712 -39.22 -5.91 22.85
N LYS A 713 -39.28 -7.11 22.30
CA LYS A 713 -38.43 -8.27 22.63
C LYS A 713 -37.54 -8.60 21.43
N LEU A 714 -36.22 -8.62 21.62
CA LEU A 714 -35.31 -9.09 20.60
C LEU A 714 -35.27 -10.62 20.59
N ASN A 715 -35.66 -11.21 19.46
CA ASN A 715 -35.57 -12.64 19.27
C ASN A 715 -34.12 -13.06 19.02
N PRO A 716 -33.59 -14.17 19.64
CA PRO A 716 -32.26 -14.69 19.40
C PRO A 716 -31.91 -14.92 17.91
N MET A 717 -32.90 -15.26 17.09
CA MET A 717 -32.74 -15.44 15.64
C MET A 717 -32.38 -14.13 14.92
N ILE A 718 -33.06 -13.03 15.26
CA ILE A 718 -32.79 -11.70 14.72
C ILE A 718 -31.41 -11.24 15.18
N ALA A 719 -31.07 -11.51 16.42
CA ALA A 719 -29.72 -11.23 16.96
C ALA A 719 -28.62 -11.95 16.18
N ALA A 720 -28.82 -13.24 15.88
CA ALA A 720 -27.87 -14.03 15.09
C ALA A 720 -27.73 -13.53 13.64
N LEU A 721 -28.85 -13.12 13.02
CA LEU A 721 -28.84 -12.56 11.68
C LEU A 721 -28.07 -11.23 11.62
N ALA A 722 -28.35 -10.31 12.53
CA ALA A 722 -27.67 -9.02 12.64
C ALA A 722 -26.14 -9.19 12.82
N MET A 723 -25.75 -10.12 13.69
CA MET A 723 -24.35 -10.46 13.91
C MET A 723 -23.66 -10.97 12.64
N SER A 724 -24.32 -11.85 11.87
CA SER A 724 -23.75 -12.41 10.64
C SER A 724 -23.52 -11.33 9.58
N PHE A 725 -24.46 -10.39 9.43
CA PHE A 725 -24.32 -9.26 8.51
C PHE A 725 -23.22 -8.27 8.94
N SER A 726 -22.98 -8.10 10.24
CA SER A 726 -21.92 -7.21 10.71
C SER A 726 -20.54 -7.61 10.20
N SER A 727 -20.19 -8.89 10.23
CA SER A 727 -18.90 -9.38 9.70
C SER A 727 -18.81 -9.14 8.19
N VAL A 728 -19.87 -9.38 7.44
CA VAL A 728 -19.93 -9.13 5.99
C VAL A 728 -19.74 -7.64 5.69
N PHE A 729 -20.37 -6.77 6.47
CA PHE A 729 -20.24 -5.32 6.31
C PHE A 729 -18.81 -4.85 6.51
N VAL A 730 -18.15 -5.27 7.59
CA VAL A 730 -16.76 -4.90 7.89
C VAL A 730 -15.79 -5.35 6.80
N VAL A 731 -15.91 -6.61 6.34
CA VAL A 731 -15.05 -7.10 5.26
C VAL A 731 -15.33 -6.38 3.95
N SER A 732 -16.61 -6.12 3.62
CA SER A 732 -16.97 -5.38 2.41
C SER A 732 -16.44 -3.94 2.44
N ASN A 733 -16.46 -3.28 3.60
CA ASN A 733 -15.87 -1.96 3.77
C ASN A 733 -14.35 -1.99 3.62
N ALA A 734 -13.66 -3.01 4.17
CA ALA A 734 -12.22 -3.18 3.98
C ALA A 734 -11.86 -3.41 2.49
N LEU A 735 -12.65 -4.21 1.77
CA LEU A 735 -12.46 -4.44 0.34
C LEU A 735 -12.63 -3.18 -0.52
N ARG A 736 -13.28 -2.13 -0.02
CA ARG A 736 -13.38 -0.82 -0.69
C ARG A 736 -12.01 -0.19 -0.94
N LEU A 737 -11.00 -0.51 -0.11
CA LEU A 737 -9.62 -0.07 -0.31
C LEU A 737 -8.99 -0.54 -1.63
N ARG A 738 -9.52 -1.58 -2.27
CA ARG A 738 -9.10 -1.98 -3.63
C ARG A 738 -9.33 -0.90 -4.68
N PHE A 739 -10.30 -0.02 -4.45
CA PHE A 739 -10.63 1.09 -5.33
C PHE A 739 -9.86 2.37 -4.97
N PHE A 740 -8.92 2.29 -4.03
CA PHE A 740 -8.04 3.41 -3.73
C PHE A 740 -7.32 3.86 -5.00
N LYS A 741 -7.38 5.16 -5.25
CA LYS A 741 -6.64 5.86 -6.30
C LYS A 741 -5.95 7.05 -5.63
N PRO A 742 -4.65 7.27 -5.87
CA PRO A 742 -3.97 8.48 -5.42
C PRO A 742 -4.68 9.70 -5.98
N LYS A 743 -4.78 10.73 -5.20
CA LYS A 743 -5.25 12.05 -5.64
C LYS A 743 -4.11 12.76 -6.37
N ARG A 744 -3.62 12.18 -7.43
CA ARG A 744 -2.70 12.92 -8.31
C ARG A 744 -3.52 14.07 -8.91
N ASN A 745 -3.24 15.28 -8.50
CA ASN A 745 -3.58 16.44 -9.34
C ASN A 745 -2.92 16.10 -10.67
N ASN A 746 -3.72 15.84 -11.70
CA ASN A 746 -3.19 15.58 -13.01
C ASN A 746 -2.18 16.71 -13.26
N ILE A 747 -0.90 16.39 -13.21
CA ILE A 747 0.04 17.06 -14.07
C ILE A 747 -0.65 16.86 -15.43
N LYS A 748 -1.35 17.86 -15.96
CA LYS A 748 -1.42 18.00 -17.39
C LYS A 748 0.03 17.77 -17.75
N THR A 749 0.35 16.56 -18.23
CA THR A 749 1.54 16.38 -19.02
C THR A 749 1.52 17.60 -19.89
N VAL A 750 2.37 18.55 -19.56
CA VAL A 750 2.85 19.47 -20.53
C VAL A 750 3.51 18.50 -21.49
N LYS A 751 2.68 17.93 -22.40
CA LYS A 751 3.20 17.46 -23.65
C LYS A 751 4.13 18.58 -24.01
N ASN A 752 5.42 18.25 -24.14
CA ASN A 752 6.36 19.12 -24.80
C ASN A 752 5.59 19.93 -25.84
N GLU A 753 4.97 21.02 -25.41
CA GLU A 753 4.96 22.19 -26.22
C GLU A 753 6.47 22.44 -26.31
N LYS A 754 7.11 21.84 -27.34
CA LYS A 754 8.21 22.50 -27.99
C LYS A 754 7.83 23.97 -27.84
N GLU A 755 8.64 24.73 -27.11
CA GLU A 755 8.50 26.16 -27.07
C GLU A 755 8.14 26.54 -28.49
N ASN A 756 6.84 26.73 -28.74
CA ASN A 756 6.39 27.48 -29.88
C ASN A 756 6.90 28.86 -29.52
N ILE A 757 8.10 29.15 -29.99
CA ILE A 757 8.55 30.52 -30.14
C ILE A 757 7.42 31.15 -30.98
N THR A 758 6.42 31.72 -30.32
CA THR A 758 5.38 32.50 -30.94
C THR A 758 6.09 33.78 -31.38
N MET A 759 6.64 33.75 -32.59
CA MET A 759 7.13 34.98 -33.22
C MET A 759 5.94 35.89 -33.45
N THR A 760 5.95 37.04 -32.79
CA THR A 760 4.95 38.09 -33.03
C THR A 760 5.55 39.04 -34.03
N LYS A 761 4.86 39.27 -35.17
CA LYS A 761 5.23 40.25 -36.17
C LYS A 761 4.15 41.35 -36.26
N THR A 762 4.56 42.59 -36.46
CA THR A 762 3.62 43.70 -36.65
C THR A 762 3.66 44.14 -38.10
N ILE A 763 2.51 44.04 -38.78
CA ILE A 763 2.34 44.48 -40.17
C ILE A 763 1.69 45.85 -40.15
N LYS A 764 2.35 46.88 -40.72
CA LYS A 764 1.76 48.19 -40.92
C LYS A 764 1.09 48.23 -42.29
N ILE A 765 -0.20 48.59 -42.31
CA ILE A 765 -1.06 48.45 -43.48
C ILE A 765 -1.70 49.80 -43.81
N ASN A 766 -1.50 50.25 -45.08
CA ASN A 766 -2.11 51.45 -45.57
C ASN A 766 -3.45 51.17 -46.27
N GLY A 767 -4.39 52.11 -46.17
CA GLY A 767 -5.70 52.05 -46.86
C GLY A 767 -6.85 51.43 -45.96
N MET A 768 -6.64 51.14 -44.73
CA MET A 768 -7.71 50.71 -43.78
C MET A 768 -8.37 52.00 -43.19
N MET A 769 -9.69 52.12 -43.33
CA MET A 769 -10.40 53.34 -42.85
C MET A 769 -11.54 53.05 -41.88
N CYS A 770 -11.94 51.80 -41.73
CA CYS A 770 -13.09 51.43 -40.91
C CYS A 770 -13.00 50.02 -40.38
N SER A 771 -13.87 49.65 -39.42
CA SER A 771 -13.94 48.32 -38.82
C SER A 771 -14.22 47.17 -39.80
N HIS A 772 -14.82 47.47 -40.97
CA HIS A 772 -15.02 46.45 -42.02
C HIS A 772 -13.71 46.13 -42.72
N CYS A 773 -12.81 47.13 -42.87
CA CYS A 773 -11.46 46.92 -43.42
C CYS A 773 -10.60 46.07 -42.50
N THR A 774 -10.61 46.34 -41.17
CA THR A 774 -9.84 45.54 -40.19
C THR A 774 -10.38 44.13 -40.11
N GLY A 775 -11.70 43.93 -40.18
CA GLY A 775 -12.33 42.59 -40.20
C GLY A 775 -11.85 41.78 -41.42
N ARG A 776 -11.85 42.38 -42.61
CA ARG A 776 -11.43 41.70 -43.83
C ARG A 776 -9.94 41.32 -43.84
N VAL A 777 -9.07 42.15 -43.33
CA VAL A 777 -7.64 41.87 -43.19
C VAL A 777 -7.42 40.79 -42.15
N GLY A 778 -8.14 40.85 -41.04
CA GLY A 778 -8.10 39.82 -39.97
C GLY A 778 -8.54 38.45 -40.49
N GLU A 779 -9.64 38.38 -41.28
CA GLU A 779 -10.10 37.11 -41.87
C GLU A 779 -9.06 36.49 -42.81
N VAL A 780 -8.42 37.25 -43.66
CA VAL A 780 -7.44 36.75 -44.62
C VAL A 780 -6.15 36.28 -43.94
N LEU A 781 -5.69 37.02 -42.92
CA LEU A 781 -4.50 36.61 -42.15
C LEU A 781 -4.78 35.40 -41.27
N ASN A 782 -5.93 35.33 -40.62
CA ASN A 782 -6.33 34.19 -39.79
C ASN A 782 -6.68 32.93 -40.63
N ALA A 783 -6.90 33.07 -41.95
CA ALA A 783 -7.08 31.95 -42.86
C ALA A 783 -5.76 31.22 -43.18
N ILE A 784 -4.62 31.79 -42.84
CA ILE A 784 -3.30 31.15 -43.03
C ILE A 784 -3.04 30.19 -41.88
N ASP A 785 -2.74 28.94 -42.19
CA ASP A 785 -2.52 27.89 -41.18
C ASP A 785 -1.33 28.24 -40.28
N GLY A 786 -1.60 28.36 -38.97
CA GLY A 786 -0.62 28.70 -37.93
C GLY A 786 -0.46 30.21 -37.69
N VAL A 787 -1.36 31.05 -38.23
CA VAL A 787 -1.37 32.50 -38.05
C VAL A 787 -2.58 32.93 -37.23
N SER A 788 -2.38 33.75 -36.22
CA SER A 788 -3.42 34.45 -35.48
C SER A 788 -3.14 35.97 -35.55
N ALA A 789 -4.05 36.75 -36.09
CA ALA A 789 -3.87 38.17 -36.32
C ALA A 789 -4.93 39.00 -35.59
N GLU A 790 -4.49 40.03 -34.84
CA GLU A 790 -5.31 41.09 -34.30
C GLU A 790 -5.06 42.37 -35.09
N VAL A 791 -6.11 42.89 -35.73
CA VAL A 791 -6.00 44.06 -36.63
C VAL A 791 -6.68 45.26 -36.00
N SER A 792 -5.95 46.40 -35.93
CA SER A 792 -6.46 47.67 -35.42
C SER A 792 -6.22 48.83 -36.38
N LEU A 793 -6.96 49.92 -36.18
CA LEU A 793 -6.79 51.18 -36.90
C LEU A 793 -5.77 52.10 -36.22
N ASP A 794 -5.16 51.67 -35.13
CA ASP A 794 -4.15 52.42 -34.41
C ASP A 794 -2.91 52.67 -35.29
N ASN A 795 -2.26 53.78 -35.11
CA ASN A 795 -1.04 54.14 -35.83
C ASN A 795 -1.17 54.15 -37.37
N GLY A 796 -2.37 54.40 -37.91
CA GLY A 796 -2.61 54.44 -39.36
C GLY A 796 -3.02 53.10 -39.96
N GLY A 797 -3.23 52.07 -39.12
CA GLY A 797 -3.63 50.70 -39.50
C GLY A 797 -2.51 49.68 -39.31
N GLN A 798 -2.71 48.74 -38.37
CA GLN A 798 -1.73 47.70 -38.10
C GLN A 798 -2.39 46.33 -37.80
N ALA A 799 -1.68 45.28 -38.13
CA ALA A 799 -2.01 43.91 -37.73
C ALA A 799 -0.87 43.31 -36.87
N VAL A 800 -1.19 42.89 -35.67
CA VAL A 800 -0.27 42.11 -34.83
C VAL A 800 -0.53 40.64 -35.12
N VAL A 801 0.46 39.98 -35.68
CA VAL A 801 0.37 38.59 -36.16
C VAL A 801 1.19 37.70 -35.28
N THR A 802 0.55 36.74 -34.64
CA THR A 802 1.18 35.70 -33.83
C THR A 802 1.33 34.43 -34.67
N LEU A 803 2.56 33.92 -34.83
CA LEU A 803 2.91 32.81 -35.69
C LEU A 803 3.17 31.55 -34.81
N ALA A 804 2.36 30.53 -34.99
CA ALA A 804 2.56 29.22 -34.42
C ALA A 804 3.46 28.31 -35.28
N LYS A 805 3.80 28.76 -36.50
CA LYS A 805 4.72 28.12 -37.47
C LYS A 805 5.53 29.19 -38.15
N ASP A 806 6.70 28.86 -38.68
CA ASP A 806 7.49 29.76 -39.49
C ASP A 806 6.76 30.07 -40.81
N VAL A 807 6.21 31.30 -40.95
CA VAL A 807 5.51 31.82 -42.12
C VAL A 807 6.33 32.97 -42.66
N SER A 808 6.72 32.87 -43.94
CA SER A 808 7.52 33.93 -44.60
C SER A 808 6.75 35.24 -44.73
N ASP A 809 7.45 36.36 -44.62
CA ASP A 809 6.89 37.70 -44.76
C ASP A 809 6.20 37.92 -46.10
N ASP A 810 6.67 37.26 -47.17
CA ASP A 810 6.07 37.32 -48.51
C ASP A 810 4.65 36.72 -48.53
N VAL A 811 4.38 35.68 -47.74
CA VAL A 811 3.03 35.06 -47.63
C VAL A 811 2.07 36.00 -46.92
N LEU A 812 2.52 36.57 -45.78
CA LEU A 812 1.72 37.54 -45.00
C LEU A 812 1.43 38.78 -45.82
N LYS A 813 2.44 39.32 -46.52
CA LYS A 813 2.33 40.49 -47.41
C LYS A 813 1.37 40.24 -48.56
N LYS A 814 1.48 39.08 -49.22
CA LYS A 814 0.60 38.69 -50.32
C LYS A 814 -0.86 38.61 -49.89
N ALA A 815 -1.14 38.03 -48.71
CA ALA A 815 -2.50 37.90 -48.20
C ALA A 815 -3.16 39.27 -47.95
N VAL A 816 -2.41 40.23 -47.44
CA VAL A 816 -2.93 41.59 -47.19
C VAL A 816 -3.13 42.35 -48.55
N VAL A 817 -2.21 42.15 -49.51
CA VAL A 817 -2.33 42.74 -50.83
C VAL A 817 -3.49 42.16 -51.63
N ASP A 818 -3.70 40.85 -51.59
CA ASP A 818 -4.82 40.18 -52.24
C ASP A 818 -6.18 40.62 -51.63
N ALA A 819 -6.19 41.04 -50.36
CA ALA A 819 -7.35 41.67 -49.71
C ALA A 819 -7.61 43.13 -50.15
N GLY A 820 -6.71 43.69 -50.93
CA GLY A 820 -6.87 45.03 -51.52
C GLY A 820 -6.23 46.17 -50.72
N TYR A 821 -5.27 45.86 -49.81
CA TYR A 821 -4.57 46.84 -48.97
C TYR A 821 -3.06 46.82 -49.25
N GLU A 822 -2.37 47.87 -48.89
CA GLU A 822 -0.95 48.07 -49.13
C GLU A 822 -0.18 47.85 -47.83
N VAL A 823 0.86 46.96 -47.85
CA VAL A 823 1.74 46.69 -46.69
C VAL A 823 2.91 47.69 -46.75
N ILE A 824 3.06 48.47 -45.66
CA ILE A 824 4.11 49.46 -45.52
C ILE A 824 5.42 48.77 -45.07
N CYS A 825 5.34 48.06 -43.96
CA CYS A 825 6.47 47.27 -43.44
C CYS A 825 5.97 46.13 -42.57
N ILE A 826 6.80 45.11 -42.37
CA ILE A 826 6.62 44.02 -41.42
C ILE A 826 7.79 44.12 -40.45
N GLU A 827 7.50 44.29 -39.17
CA GLU A 827 8.48 44.45 -38.08
C GLU A 827 8.42 43.26 -37.17
#